data_6c113521b635ee2d70cc0c7735454515
#
_entry.id   6c113521b635ee2d70cc0c7735454515
#
_cell.length_a   1.000
_cell.length_b   1.000
_cell.length_c   1.000
_cell.angle_alpha   90.00
_cell.angle_beta   90.00
_cell.angle_gamma   90.00
#
_symmetry.space_group_name_H-M   'P 1'
#
loop_
_entity.id
_entity.type
_entity.pdbx_description
1 polymer ?
#
loop_
_entity_poly.entity_id
_entity_poly.type
_entity_poly.pdbx_seq_one_letter_code
_entity_poly.pdbx_strand_id
1 'polypeptide(L)'
;MAASDDGAFRILVINPNTSTHMTEALKPILDRLNYADVRFNYFTAPDETLTINGAVCEPIASINNGDDSAKSALNCTSVLELVPQYDAFLVACYSCHPLVGMLRQHIRELEQTTSSRTKYVTGIFEASVVASLSLISGFDFVSPGALKKKQVEETFGIITTGSAWKDELSGAVKEMLVGQGSSSRFAGVETTGLTAVELHTTAWDEVKRRLIGATQKLLKSAPSPVGAICLGCAGMAGMEEAIREGCIQAYGEEGRRVRIVDGVVAGAGNLVTAFGSQFWQQLCQEHGINQDGNLEEFATEGGDRKDVFFYQSDDTRYIPRAILLDLEPRVLNNIQTGPYKNIYNPENFFVGQQGIGAGNNWGAGYAAGEGVQEEIFDMIDREADGSDSLEGFMLLHSIAGGTGSGLGSFILERMNDRFPKKLIQTYSVFPDTQSVDVVVNPYNSLLSMRRLTQDADSVVVLDNGALSRIVADRLHVQEPSFHQTNQLVSTVMSASTTTLRYPGYMHNDLAGIIASLIPTPRSHFLLTSYTPFTGDNIEQAKTIRKTTVLDVMRRLLQPKNRMVSINPSKTSCYISILNIIQGEADPTDVHKSLLRIRERRLASFIPWGPASIQVALTKKSPYLQHTHRVSGLMLANHTSVATLFKRILSQYDRLRKRNAFIEQYKKEAPFSDGLGEFDEARAVVMDLVQEYEAAERADYLDPGAGEGQEMGA
;
A
#
# COMPACT_ATOMS: atom_id res chain seq x y z
N MET A 1 30.31 -14.30 -11.20
CA MET A 1 30.18 -12.85 -11.04
C MET A 1 28.95 -12.67 -10.17
N ALA A 2 29.11 -12.27 -8.92
CA ALA A 2 27.99 -11.99 -8.03
C ALA A 2 27.25 -10.76 -8.55
N ALA A 3 25.97 -10.90 -8.86
CA ALA A 3 25.11 -9.79 -9.20
C ALA A 3 25.05 -8.84 -8.00
N SER A 4 25.27 -7.54 -8.20
CA SER A 4 25.09 -6.51 -7.20
C SER A 4 23.63 -6.52 -6.76
N ASP A 5 23.40 -6.74 -5.47
CA ASP A 5 22.07 -6.69 -4.84
C ASP A 5 21.64 -5.21 -4.78
N ASP A 6 20.85 -4.77 -5.76
CA ASP A 6 20.41 -3.38 -5.93
C ASP A 6 19.13 -3.06 -5.14
N GLY A 7 18.66 -4.01 -4.33
CA GLY A 7 17.51 -3.84 -3.42
C GLY A 7 16.14 -3.70 -4.08
N ALA A 8 16.06 -3.71 -5.40
CA ALA A 8 14.80 -3.71 -6.12
C ALA A 8 14.08 -5.06 -5.95
N PHE A 9 12.75 -5.02 -5.85
CA PHE A 9 11.91 -6.21 -5.82
C PHE A 9 11.98 -6.92 -7.17
N ARG A 10 12.56 -8.12 -7.17
CA ARG A 10 12.86 -8.86 -8.41
C ARG A 10 11.77 -9.87 -8.69
N ILE A 11 11.06 -9.64 -9.78
CA ILE A 11 10.06 -10.56 -10.31
C ILE A 11 10.65 -11.32 -11.48
N LEU A 12 10.68 -12.64 -11.38
CA LEU A 12 11.01 -13.49 -12.53
C LEU A 12 9.74 -13.78 -13.31
N VAL A 13 9.67 -13.24 -14.52
CA VAL A 13 8.61 -13.54 -15.49
C VAL A 13 9.03 -14.74 -16.29
N ILE A 14 8.31 -15.83 -16.13
CA ILE A 14 8.65 -17.14 -16.69
C ILE A 14 7.75 -17.40 -17.90
N ASN A 15 8.36 -17.37 -19.08
CA ASN A 15 7.74 -17.92 -20.28
C ASN A 15 8.08 -19.42 -20.35
N PRO A 16 7.09 -20.31 -20.12
CA PRO A 16 7.38 -21.74 -20.04
C PRO A 16 7.47 -22.45 -21.40
N ASN A 17 7.49 -21.71 -22.51
CA ASN A 17 7.81 -22.21 -23.84
C ASN A 17 9.16 -21.68 -24.34
N THR A 18 9.70 -22.27 -25.40
CA THR A 18 11.03 -21.93 -25.93
C THR A 18 11.04 -20.70 -26.86
N SER A 19 9.89 -20.06 -27.08
CA SER A 19 9.77 -18.90 -27.97
C SER A 19 10.33 -17.63 -27.30
N THR A 20 11.53 -17.24 -27.67
CA THR A 20 12.15 -15.97 -27.22
C THR A 20 11.37 -14.76 -27.68
N HIS A 21 10.70 -14.81 -28.84
CA HIS A 21 9.87 -13.72 -29.35
C HIS A 21 8.71 -13.41 -28.42
N MET A 22 8.07 -14.43 -27.82
CA MET A 22 6.99 -14.23 -26.84
C MET A 22 7.52 -13.57 -25.56
N THR A 23 8.71 -13.96 -25.11
CA THR A 23 9.34 -13.30 -23.95
C THR A 23 9.63 -11.82 -24.22
N GLU A 24 10.16 -11.51 -25.42
CA GLU A 24 10.43 -10.12 -25.81
C GLU A 24 9.16 -9.28 -25.94
N ALA A 25 8.04 -9.88 -26.35
CA ALA A 25 6.75 -9.19 -26.43
C ALA A 25 6.17 -8.79 -25.07
N LEU A 26 6.55 -9.47 -23.98
CA LEU A 26 6.12 -9.13 -22.62
C LEU A 26 6.84 -7.90 -22.04
N LYS A 27 8.09 -7.64 -22.46
CA LYS A 27 8.92 -6.56 -21.92
C LYS A 27 8.23 -5.18 -22.02
N PRO A 28 7.83 -4.71 -23.21
CA PRO A 28 7.26 -3.37 -23.33
C PRO A 28 5.92 -3.20 -22.59
N ILE A 29 5.22 -4.31 -22.29
CA ILE A 29 3.96 -4.29 -21.56
C ILE A 29 4.23 -4.08 -20.07
N LEU A 30 5.18 -4.84 -19.53
CA LEU A 30 5.57 -4.73 -18.12
C LEU A 30 6.35 -3.44 -17.84
N ASP A 31 7.17 -2.97 -18.78
CA ASP A 31 7.89 -1.69 -18.67
C ASP A 31 6.92 -0.49 -18.65
N ARG A 32 5.78 -0.56 -19.37
CA ARG A 32 4.73 0.48 -19.31
C ARG A 32 4.06 0.60 -17.95
N LEU A 33 4.11 -0.43 -17.10
CA LEU A 33 3.57 -0.36 -15.75
C LEU A 33 4.40 0.58 -14.86
N ASN A 34 5.63 0.87 -15.27
CA ASN A 34 6.54 1.85 -14.65
C ASN A 34 6.61 1.76 -13.13
N TYR A 35 6.71 0.54 -12.59
CA TYR A 35 6.94 0.31 -11.17
C TYR A 35 8.40 0.66 -10.83
N ALA A 36 8.61 1.79 -10.17
CA ALA A 36 9.95 2.35 -9.93
C ALA A 36 10.89 1.40 -9.18
N ASP A 37 10.36 0.55 -8.31
CA ASP A 37 11.13 -0.32 -7.41
C ASP A 37 10.99 -1.81 -7.75
N VAL A 38 10.49 -2.14 -8.94
CA VAL A 38 10.32 -3.51 -9.41
C VAL A 38 11.17 -3.75 -10.63
N ARG A 39 11.96 -4.81 -10.59
CA ARG A 39 12.70 -5.28 -11.75
C ARG A 39 12.10 -6.56 -12.28
N PHE A 40 11.63 -6.50 -13.49
CA PHE A 40 11.21 -7.67 -14.23
C PHE A 40 12.41 -8.32 -14.88
N ASN A 41 12.72 -9.53 -14.47
CA ASN A 41 13.67 -10.40 -15.12
C ASN A 41 12.91 -11.47 -15.90
N TYR A 42 13.47 -11.95 -16.97
CA TYR A 42 12.74 -12.81 -17.88
C TYR A 42 13.48 -14.14 -18.02
N PHE A 43 12.71 -15.21 -17.95
CA PHE A 43 13.16 -16.57 -18.20
C PHE A 43 12.36 -17.13 -19.36
N THR A 44 13.07 -17.73 -20.34
CA THR A 44 12.47 -18.49 -21.42
C THR A 44 12.87 -19.95 -21.25
N ALA A 45 11.94 -20.87 -21.39
CA ALA A 45 12.25 -22.30 -21.31
C ALA A 45 13.39 -22.70 -22.26
N PRO A 46 14.33 -23.55 -21.85
CA PRO A 46 15.45 -23.95 -22.68
C PRO A 46 15.00 -24.71 -23.93
N ASP A 47 15.71 -24.46 -25.05
CA ASP A 47 15.48 -25.12 -26.35
C ASP A 47 16.35 -26.38 -26.51
N GLU A 48 16.64 -27.05 -25.41
CA GLU A 48 17.44 -28.27 -25.37
C GLU A 48 16.63 -29.39 -24.76
N THR A 49 16.83 -30.61 -25.24
CA THR A 49 16.23 -31.81 -24.66
C THR A 49 16.88 -32.11 -23.32
N LEU A 50 16.10 -32.03 -22.25
CA LEU A 50 16.56 -32.31 -20.89
C LEU A 50 16.19 -33.74 -20.47
N THR A 51 17.04 -34.36 -19.66
CA THR A 51 16.70 -35.62 -19.00
C THR A 51 16.56 -35.37 -17.50
N ILE A 52 15.32 -35.44 -17.01
CA ILE A 52 14.98 -35.16 -15.63
C ILE A 52 14.42 -36.42 -14.99
N ASN A 53 15.06 -36.93 -13.95
CA ASN A 53 14.69 -38.17 -13.24
C ASN A 53 14.49 -39.39 -14.19
N GLY A 54 15.27 -39.46 -15.28
CA GLY A 54 15.18 -40.53 -16.25
C GLY A 54 14.12 -40.38 -17.34
N ALA A 55 13.31 -39.31 -17.28
CA ALA A 55 12.37 -38.93 -18.34
C ALA A 55 12.99 -37.92 -19.31
N VAL A 56 12.81 -38.16 -20.61
CA VAL A 56 13.24 -37.25 -21.66
C VAL A 56 12.18 -36.14 -21.81
N CYS A 57 12.59 -34.88 -21.60
CA CYS A 57 11.72 -33.71 -21.77
C CYS A 57 12.15 -32.98 -23.05
N GLU A 58 11.30 -33.04 -24.07
CA GLU A 58 11.52 -32.32 -25.33
C GLU A 58 11.16 -30.83 -25.20
N PRO A 59 11.86 -29.94 -25.88
CA PRO A 59 11.55 -28.52 -25.89
C PRO A 59 10.19 -28.23 -26.53
N ILE A 60 9.39 -27.34 -25.95
CA ILE A 60 8.05 -27.01 -26.42
C ILE A 60 8.03 -25.55 -26.88
N ALA A 61 7.87 -25.33 -28.18
CA ALA A 61 7.84 -23.98 -28.77
C ALA A 61 6.45 -23.30 -28.58
N SER A 62 5.37 -24.08 -28.51
CA SER A 62 4.01 -23.57 -28.29
C SER A 62 3.22 -24.54 -27.44
N ILE A 63 2.63 -24.04 -26.36
CA ILE A 63 1.78 -24.83 -25.45
C ILE A 63 0.34 -24.74 -25.98
N ASN A 64 -0.20 -25.84 -26.44
CA ASN A 64 -1.50 -25.88 -27.11
C ASN A 64 -2.60 -26.62 -26.32
N ASN A 65 -2.22 -27.33 -25.25
CA ASN A 65 -3.11 -28.13 -24.41
C ASN A 65 -2.50 -28.38 -23.03
N GLY A 66 -3.22 -29.03 -22.12
CA GLY A 66 -2.77 -29.34 -20.76
C GLY A 66 -1.57 -30.27 -20.68
N ASP A 67 -1.47 -31.25 -21.61
CA ASP A 67 -0.31 -32.16 -21.67
C ASP A 67 0.96 -31.39 -22.01
N ASP A 68 0.87 -30.42 -22.93
CA ASP A 68 1.98 -29.53 -23.26
C ASP A 68 2.36 -28.67 -22.05
N SER A 69 1.36 -28.19 -21.29
CA SER A 69 1.60 -27.43 -20.04
C SER A 69 2.36 -28.26 -19.01
N ALA A 70 2.00 -29.53 -18.84
CA ALA A 70 2.67 -30.44 -17.91
C ALA A 70 4.12 -30.73 -18.32
N LYS A 71 4.35 -31.00 -19.61
CA LYS A 71 5.70 -31.23 -20.14
C LYS A 71 6.55 -29.97 -20.04
N SER A 72 6.00 -28.80 -20.35
CA SER A 72 6.72 -27.53 -20.25
C SER A 72 7.10 -27.17 -18.82
N ALA A 73 6.26 -27.53 -17.83
CA ALA A 73 6.58 -27.36 -16.43
C ALA A 73 7.82 -28.17 -16.02
N LEU A 74 7.95 -29.41 -16.51
CA LEU A 74 9.12 -30.23 -16.28
C LEU A 74 10.37 -29.62 -16.96
N ASN A 75 10.23 -29.08 -18.16
CA ASN A 75 11.32 -28.45 -18.89
C ASN A 75 11.83 -27.15 -18.21
N CYS A 76 10.98 -26.53 -17.37
CA CYS A 76 11.32 -25.34 -16.59
C CYS A 76 11.85 -25.64 -15.17
N THR A 77 12.19 -26.88 -14.83
CA THR A 77 12.62 -27.25 -13.47
C THR A 77 13.85 -26.48 -12.99
N SER A 78 14.73 -26.03 -13.91
CA SER A 78 15.89 -25.18 -13.60
C SER A 78 15.52 -23.85 -12.95
N VAL A 79 14.26 -23.39 -13.09
CA VAL A 79 13.76 -22.18 -12.40
C VAL A 79 13.75 -22.35 -10.90
N LEU A 80 13.60 -23.58 -10.38
CA LEU A 80 13.61 -23.86 -8.94
C LEU A 80 14.94 -23.48 -8.29
N GLU A 81 16.05 -23.61 -9.02
CA GLU A 81 17.38 -23.21 -8.55
C GLU A 81 17.53 -21.68 -8.47
N LEU A 82 16.70 -20.95 -9.19
CA LEU A 82 16.68 -19.49 -9.19
C LEU A 82 15.82 -18.91 -8.05
N VAL A 83 15.04 -19.73 -7.35
CA VAL A 83 14.14 -19.27 -6.28
C VAL A 83 14.84 -18.41 -5.23
N PRO A 84 16.07 -18.68 -4.77
CA PRO A 84 16.74 -17.80 -3.80
C PRO A 84 17.05 -16.40 -4.32
N GLN A 85 17.13 -16.20 -5.64
CA GLN A 85 17.57 -14.95 -6.26
C GLN A 85 16.45 -13.94 -6.55
N TYR A 86 15.18 -14.36 -6.47
CA TYR A 86 14.01 -13.56 -6.80
C TYR A 86 13.01 -13.51 -5.65
N ASP A 87 12.25 -12.43 -5.60
CA ASP A 87 11.24 -12.17 -4.57
C ASP A 87 9.85 -12.67 -5.00
N ALA A 88 9.58 -12.72 -6.32
CA ALA A 88 8.33 -13.23 -6.84
C ALA A 88 8.48 -13.86 -8.25
N PHE A 89 7.49 -14.67 -8.63
CA PHE A 89 7.46 -15.45 -9.86
C PHE A 89 6.10 -15.28 -10.56
N LEU A 90 6.15 -14.84 -11.81
CA LEU A 90 4.99 -14.72 -12.68
C LEU A 90 5.09 -15.74 -13.80
N VAL A 91 4.23 -16.75 -13.78
CA VAL A 91 4.17 -17.74 -14.87
C VAL A 91 3.29 -17.20 -16.00
N ALA A 92 3.92 -16.85 -17.12
CA ALA A 92 3.29 -16.19 -18.26
C ALA A 92 2.70 -17.22 -19.26
N CYS A 93 1.96 -18.19 -18.75
CA CYS A 93 1.14 -19.11 -19.54
C CYS A 93 -0.31 -19.05 -19.06
N TYR A 94 -1.23 -18.94 -20.01
CA TYR A 94 -2.65 -18.83 -19.68
C TYR A 94 -3.29 -20.22 -19.57
N SER A 95 -3.00 -20.88 -18.48
CA SER A 95 -3.52 -22.20 -18.08
C SER A 95 -3.35 -22.38 -16.58
N CYS A 96 -3.99 -23.38 -15.98
CA CYS A 96 -3.61 -23.88 -14.64
C CYS A 96 -2.24 -24.57 -14.74
N HIS A 97 -1.18 -23.77 -14.92
CA HIS A 97 0.13 -24.29 -15.24
C HIS A 97 0.79 -24.97 -14.03
N PRO A 98 1.20 -26.27 -14.13
CA PRO A 98 1.75 -27.01 -12.99
C PRO A 98 2.97 -26.36 -12.34
N LEU A 99 3.74 -25.58 -13.09
CA LEU A 99 4.91 -24.86 -12.59
C LEU A 99 4.55 -23.91 -11.43
N VAL A 100 3.33 -23.34 -11.41
CA VAL A 100 2.86 -22.50 -10.29
C VAL A 100 2.82 -23.31 -8.99
N GLY A 101 2.28 -24.54 -9.06
CA GLY A 101 2.25 -25.47 -7.92
C GLY A 101 3.64 -25.92 -7.48
N MET A 102 4.50 -26.26 -8.44
CA MET A 102 5.89 -26.70 -8.18
C MET A 102 6.69 -25.59 -7.48
N LEU A 103 6.60 -24.35 -7.95
CA LEU A 103 7.26 -23.20 -7.31
C LEU A 103 6.74 -22.95 -5.89
N ARG A 104 5.42 -23.00 -5.69
CA ARG A 104 4.81 -22.83 -4.36
C ARG A 104 5.26 -23.91 -3.38
N GLN A 105 5.34 -25.16 -3.84
CA GLN A 105 5.82 -26.27 -3.01
C GLN A 105 7.29 -26.06 -2.64
N HIS A 106 8.15 -25.78 -3.62
CA HIS A 106 9.57 -25.60 -3.40
C HIS A 106 9.86 -24.41 -2.47
N ILE A 107 9.12 -23.31 -2.59
CA ILE A 107 9.22 -22.15 -1.70
C ILE A 107 8.86 -22.55 -0.26
N ARG A 108 7.76 -23.29 -0.05
CA ARG A 108 7.38 -23.79 1.30
C ARG A 108 8.47 -24.64 1.93
N GLU A 109 9.11 -25.51 1.15
CA GLU A 109 10.21 -26.35 1.61
C GLU A 109 11.44 -25.50 2.00
N LEU A 110 11.75 -24.48 1.23
CA LEU A 110 12.84 -23.53 1.54
C LEU A 110 12.51 -22.66 2.77
N GLU A 111 11.29 -22.19 2.91
CA GLU A 111 10.85 -21.37 4.06
C GLU A 111 10.91 -22.16 5.38
N GLN A 112 10.69 -23.46 5.36
CA GLN A 112 10.83 -24.35 6.53
C GLN A 112 12.30 -24.56 6.94
N THR A 113 13.23 -24.49 6.00
CA THR A 113 14.64 -24.79 6.25
C THR A 113 15.51 -23.54 6.40
N THR A 114 15.08 -22.43 5.89
CA THR A 114 15.86 -21.18 5.85
C THR A 114 14.97 -20.01 6.22
N SER A 115 15.46 -19.14 7.10
CA SER A 115 14.78 -17.86 7.43
C SER A 115 14.92 -16.89 6.24
N SER A 116 14.28 -17.22 5.11
CA SER A 116 14.28 -16.40 3.91
C SER A 116 13.01 -15.53 3.83
N ARG A 117 13.06 -14.44 3.06
CA ARG A 117 11.89 -13.60 2.77
C ARG A 117 10.78 -14.43 2.15
N THR A 118 9.53 -14.14 2.52
CA THR A 118 8.36 -14.72 1.86
C THR A 118 8.38 -14.43 0.38
N LYS A 119 8.22 -15.46 -0.44
CA LYS A 119 8.25 -15.37 -1.89
C LYS A 119 6.88 -15.63 -2.48
N TYR A 120 6.56 -14.96 -3.57
CA TYR A 120 5.22 -14.96 -4.15
C TYR A 120 5.21 -15.62 -5.52
N VAL A 121 4.17 -16.42 -5.81
CA VAL A 121 3.98 -17.08 -7.10
C VAL A 121 2.55 -16.92 -7.57
N THR A 122 2.38 -16.44 -8.80
CA THR A 122 1.08 -16.41 -9.47
C THR A 122 1.22 -16.76 -10.94
N GLY A 123 0.15 -17.33 -11.53
CA GLY A 123 0.01 -17.46 -12.97
C GLY A 123 -0.89 -16.36 -13.53
N ILE A 124 -0.73 -16.03 -14.80
CA ILE A 124 -1.55 -15.00 -15.47
C ILE A 124 -3.01 -15.42 -15.62
N PHE A 125 -3.30 -16.72 -15.62
CA PHE A 125 -4.66 -17.25 -15.64
C PHE A 125 -5.38 -16.96 -14.31
N GLU A 126 -4.83 -17.41 -13.20
CA GLU A 126 -5.40 -17.20 -11.86
C GLU A 126 -5.59 -15.72 -11.56
N ALA A 127 -4.59 -14.90 -11.87
CA ALA A 127 -4.63 -13.47 -11.65
C ALA A 127 -5.76 -12.78 -12.43
N SER A 128 -5.97 -13.15 -13.71
CA SER A 128 -7.00 -12.56 -14.54
C SER A 128 -8.42 -12.97 -14.10
N VAL A 129 -8.61 -14.22 -13.69
CA VAL A 129 -9.90 -14.71 -13.18
C VAL A 129 -10.29 -13.94 -11.91
N VAL A 130 -9.37 -13.82 -10.95
CA VAL A 130 -9.60 -13.04 -9.71
C VAL A 130 -9.89 -11.58 -10.01
N ALA A 131 -9.10 -10.95 -10.89
CA ALA A 131 -9.33 -9.57 -11.29
C ALA A 131 -10.70 -9.37 -11.96
N SER A 132 -11.12 -10.29 -12.83
CA SER A 132 -12.42 -10.22 -13.50
C SER A 132 -13.59 -10.37 -12.54
N LEU A 133 -13.50 -11.27 -11.58
CA LEU A 133 -14.52 -11.44 -10.53
C LEU A 133 -14.71 -10.19 -9.68
N SER A 134 -13.65 -9.43 -9.44
CA SER A 134 -13.71 -8.18 -8.70
C SER A 134 -14.29 -7.01 -9.51
N LEU A 135 -14.26 -7.10 -10.84
CA LEU A 135 -14.70 -6.03 -11.75
C LEU A 135 -16.15 -6.16 -12.20
N ILE A 136 -16.80 -7.32 -11.99
CA ILE A 136 -18.17 -7.56 -12.40
C ILE A 136 -19.15 -7.31 -11.26
N SER A 137 -20.24 -6.58 -11.55
CA SER A 137 -21.26 -6.22 -10.57
C SER A 137 -22.11 -7.42 -10.16
N GLY A 138 -22.31 -7.61 -8.86
CA GLY A 138 -23.26 -8.59 -8.31
C GLY A 138 -24.65 -8.02 -8.06
N PHE A 139 -24.79 -6.68 -7.95
CA PHE A 139 -26.05 -6.01 -7.61
C PHE A 139 -26.17 -4.64 -8.30
N ASP A 140 -27.37 -4.30 -8.76
CA ASP A 140 -27.71 -2.99 -9.30
C ASP A 140 -28.78 -2.31 -8.44
N PHE A 141 -28.59 -1.04 -8.09
CA PHE A 141 -29.59 -0.21 -7.42
C PHE A 141 -30.49 0.44 -8.45
N VAL A 142 -31.76 0.02 -8.50
CA VAL A 142 -32.68 0.44 -9.58
C VAL A 142 -33.32 1.83 -9.33
N SER A 143 -33.28 2.38 -8.13
CA SER A 143 -33.76 3.76 -7.82
C SER A 143 -33.68 4.11 -6.34
N PRO A 144 -33.50 5.39 -5.95
CA PRO A 144 -33.48 5.85 -4.56
C PRO A 144 -34.78 5.73 -3.79
N GLY A 145 -35.80 5.07 -4.26
CA GLY A 145 -37.08 4.86 -3.58
C GLY A 145 -37.59 3.44 -3.61
N ALA A 146 -36.90 2.51 -4.26
CA ALA A 146 -37.30 1.13 -4.34
C ALA A 146 -36.35 0.26 -3.51
N LEU A 147 -36.77 -0.16 -2.32
CA LEU A 147 -36.11 -1.11 -1.41
C LEU A 147 -35.89 -2.52 -2.01
N LYS A 148 -35.92 -2.67 -3.33
CA LYS A 148 -35.65 -3.96 -4.00
C LYS A 148 -34.33 -3.86 -4.76
N LYS A 149 -33.29 -4.50 -4.20
CA LYS A 149 -32.08 -4.86 -4.95
C LYS A 149 -32.50 -5.76 -6.12
N LYS A 150 -32.33 -5.30 -7.35
CA LYS A 150 -32.42 -6.16 -8.51
C LYS A 150 -31.05 -6.81 -8.67
N GLN A 151 -30.98 -8.11 -8.49
CA GLN A 151 -29.78 -8.89 -8.72
C GLN A 151 -29.52 -8.87 -10.24
N VAL A 152 -28.52 -8.13 -10.68
CA VAL A 152 -27.97 -8.18 -12.03
C VAL A 152 -26.69 -8.99 -11.93
N GLU A 153 -26.74 -10.24 -12.34
CA GLU A 153 -25.59 -11.10 -12.40
C GLU A 153 -24.80 -10.79 -13.67
N GLU A 154 -23.87 -9.86 -13.61
CA GLU A 154 -22.84 -9.73 -14.65
C GLU A 154 -21.93 -10.95 -14.63
N THR A 155 -21.48 -11.34 -15.81
CA THR A 155 -20.57 -12.46 -16.00
C THR A 155 -19.23 -12.00 -16.54
N PHE A 156 -18.18 -12.81 -16.37
CA PHE A 156 -16.94 -12.62 -17.11
C PHE A 156 -16.73 -13.78 -18.09
N GLY A 157 -16.01 -13.49 -19.18
CA GLY A 157 -15.65 -14.47 -20.17
C GLY A 157 -14.17 -14.47 -20.51
N ILE A 158 -13.70 -15.47 -21.22
CA ILE A 158 -12.31 -15.60 -21.64
C ILE A 158 -12.27 -15.70 -23.17
N ILE A 159 -11.39 -14.93 -23.80
CA ILE A 159 -11.07 -15.07 -25.22
C ILE A 159 -9.64 -15.60 -25.32
N THR A 160 -9.47 -16.76 -25.93
CA THR A 160 -8.17 -17.43 -26.02
C THR A 160 -7.83 -17.87 -27.46
N THR A 161 -6.73 -18.56 -27.62
CA THR A 161 -6.13 -18.97 -28.90
C THR A 161 -6.82 -20.20 -29.51
N GLY A 162 -6.24 -21.36 -29.38
CA GLY A 162 -6.67 -22.59 -30.00
C GLY A 162 -7.92 -23.22 -29.35
N SER A 163 -8.64 -24.04 -30.12
CA SER A 163 -9.91 -24.68 -29.71
C SER A 163 -9.77 -25.64 -28.51
N ALA A 164 -8.62 -26.28 -28.33
CA ALA A 164 -8.36 -27.21 -27.22
C ALA A 164 -8.48 -26.51 -25.85
N TRP A 165 -8.22 -25.23 -25.76
CA TRP A 165 -8.30 -24.45 -24.51
C TRP A 165 -9.72 -24.20 -24.01
N LYS A 166 -10.73 -24.39 -24.88
CA LYS A 166 -12.12 -24.06 -24.52
C LYS A 166 -12.62 -24.88 -23.33
N ASP A 167 -12.44 -26.19 -23.39
CA ASP A 167 -12.92 -27.11 -22.36
C ASP A 167 -12.00 -27.11 -21.13
N GLU A 168 -10.69 -27.06 -21.33
CA GLU A 168 -9.71 -27.02 -20.24
C GLU A 168 -9.86 -25.75 -19.35
N LEU A 169 -9.89 -24.57 -19.95
CA LEU A 169 -10.07 -23.34 -19.17
C LEU A 169 -11.47 -23.25 -18.54
N SER A 170 -12.50 -23.80 -19.23
CA SER A 170 -13.83 -23.85 -18.61
C SER A 170 -13.88 -24.78 -17.40
N GLY A 171 -13.15 -25.91 -17.44
CA GLY A 171 -12.96 -26.82 -16.30
C GLY A 171 -12.19 -26.13 -15.17
N ALA A 172 -11.06 -25.51 -15.47
CA ALA A 172 -10.21 -24.83 -14.52
C ALA A 172 -10.93 -23.67 -13.78
N VAL A 173 -11.71 -22.85 -14.52
CA VAL A 173 -12.52 -21.79 -13.89
C VAL A 173 -13.57 -22.40 -12.96
N LYS A 174 -14.23 -23.49 -13.36
CA LYS A 174 -15.21 -24.16 -12.49
C LYS A 174 -14.57 -24.70 -11.22
N GLU A 175 -13.38 -25.27 -11.29
CA GLU A 175 -12.63 -25.74 -10.12
C GLU A 175 -12.24 -24.60 -9.18
N MET A 176 -11.80 -23.46 -9.72
CA MET A 176 -11.48 -22.27 -8.92
C MET A 176 -12.73 -21.70 -8.21
N LEU A 177 -13.92 -21.86 -8.77
CA LEU A 177 -15.18 -21.32 -8.26
C LEU A 177 -15.99 -22.31 -7.43
N VAL A 178 -15.50 -23.53 -7.19
CA VAL A 178 -16.18 -24.56 -6.39
C VAL A 178 -16.43 -24.07 -4.96
N GLY A 179 -17.71 -24.12 -4.54
CA GLY A 179 -18.17 -23.76 -3.19
C GLY A 179 -18.86 -22.40 -3.06
N GLN A 180 -18.83 -21.54 -4.06
CA GLN A 180 -19.45 -20.21 -3.99
C GLN A 180 -20.81 -20.07 -4.70
N GLY A 181 -21.43 -21.13 -5.17
CA GLY A 181 -22.70 -21.06 -5.92
C GLY A 181 -22.61 -20.30 -7.25
N SER A 182 -21.42 -20.07 -7.77
CA SER A 182 -21.10 -19.03 -8.74
C SER A 182 -20.74 -19.54 -10.14
N SER A 183 -21.19 -20.74 -10.55
CA SER A 183 -21.12 -21.12 -11.96
C SER A 183 -21.95 -20.17 -12.88
N SER A 184 -22.83 -19.37 -12.30
CA SER A 184 -23.62 -18.33 -12.98
C SER A 184 -22.79 -17.09 -13.39
N ARG A 185 -21.65 -16.82 -12.76
CA ARG A 185 -20.81 -15.64 -13.04
C ARG A 185 -19.79 -15.84 -14.17
N PHE A 186 -19.73 -16.99 -14.78
CA PHE A 186 -18.81 -17.29 -15.87
C PHE A 186 -19.58 -17.47 -17.19
N ALA A 187 -19.32 -16.60 -18.16
CA ALA A 187 -19.95 -16.59 -19.49
C ALA A 187 -19.44 -17.70 -20.42
N GLY A 188 -18.23 -18.20 -20.15
CA GLY A 188 -17.58 -19.23 -20.98
C GLY A 188 -16.28 -18.78 -21.63
N VAL A 189 -15.73 -19.63 -22.46
CA VAL A 189 -14.51 -19.41 -23.23
C VAL A 189 -14.82 -19.42 -24.72
N GLU A 190 -14.35 -18.42 -25.45
CA GLU A 190 -14.36 -18.43 -26.92
C GLU A 190 -12.93 -18.30 -27.47
N THR A 191 -12.71 -18.89 -28.64
CA THR A 191 -11.39 -19.03 -29.23
C THR A 191 -11.28 -18.30 -30.55
N THR A 192 -10.11 -17.74 -30.83
CA THR A 192 -9.79 -17.10 -32.11
C THR A 192 -9.50 -18.12 -33.22
N GLY A 193 -9.17 -19.37 -32.85
CA GLY A 193 -8.73 -20.43 -33.77
C GLY A 193 -7.33 -20.23 -34.30
N LEU A 194 -6.56 -19.25 -33.73
CA LEU A 194 -5.14 -19.06 -34.03
C LEU A 194 -4.31 -19.64 -32.88
N THR A 195 -3.13 -20.11 -33.15
CA THR A 195 -2.13 -20.46 -32.14
C THR A 195 -1.47 -19.20 -31.61
N ALA A 196 -0.79 -19.29 -30.45
CA ALA A 196 -0.06 -18.16 -29.85
C ALA A 196 1.02 -17.59 -30.81
N VAL A 197 1.63 -18.41 -31.63
CA VAL A 197 2.61 -17.98 -32.63
C VAL A 197 1.93 -17.28 -33.82
N GLU A 198 0.81 -17.83 -34.29
CA GLU A 198 0.04 -17.26 -35.42
C GLU A 198 -0.56 -15.89 -35.09
N LEU A 199 -0.82 -15.56 -33.82
CA LEU A 199 -1.21 -14.20 -33.44
C LEU A 199 -0.22 -13.12 -33.85
N HIS A 200 1.07 -13.46 -33.91
CA HIS A 200 2.16 -12.51 -34.25
C HIS A 200 2.68 -12.68 -35.67
N THR A 201 2.40 -13.79 -36.34
CA THR A 201 2.88 -14.07 -37.72
C THR A 201 1.83 -13.84 -38.79
N THR A 202 0.55 -13.85 -38.43
CA THR A 202 -0.56 -13.57 -39.33
C THR A 202 -0.75 -12.05 -39.51
N ALA A 203 -1.26 -11.63 -40.69
CA ALA A 203 -1.56 -10.21 -40.96
C ALA A 203 -2.53 -9.65 -39.92
N TRP A 204 -2.25 -8.44 -39.39
CA TRP A 204 -2.99 -7.83 -38.31
C TRP A 204 -4.50 -7.72 -38.55
N ASP A 205 -4.90 -7.40 -39.79
CA ASP A 205 -6.33 -7.29 -40.15
C ASP A 205 -7.07 -8.61 -39.97
N GLU A 206 -6.46 -9.74 -40.24
CA GLU A 206 -7.03 -11.06 -40.04
C GLU A 206 -7.10 -11.43 -38.54
N VAL A 207 -6.04 -11.14 -37.79
CA VAL A 207 -6.00 -11.32 -36.32
C VAL A 207 -7.10 -10.50 -35.67
N LYS A 208 -7.19 -9.21 -36.04
CA LYS A 208 -8.21 -8.27 -35.54
C LYS A 208 -9.63 -8.79 -35.84
N ARG A 209 -9.87 -9.22 -37.07
CA ARG A 209 -11.17 -9.77 -37.48
C ARG A 209 -11.57 -10.97 -36.66
N ARG A 210 -10.64 -11.89 -36.38
CA ARG A 210 -10.90 -13.10 -35.55
C ARG A 210 -11.15 -12.74 -34.09
N LEU A 211 -10.41 -11.80 -33.51
CA LEU A 211 -10.62 -11.30 -32.16
C LEU A 211 -11.99 -10.67 -32.00
N ILE A 212 -12.39 -9.80 -32.95
CA ILE A 212 -13.75 -9.21 -32.98
C ILE A 212 -14.81 -10.30 -33.07
N GLY A 213 -14.63 -11.28 -33.97
CA GLY A 213 -15.59 -12.37 -34.15
C GLY A 213 -15.74 -13.24 -32.90
N ALA A 214 -14.63 -13.62 -32.23
CA ALA A 214 -14.66 -14.37 -30.98
C ALA A 214 -15.33 -13.57 -29.86
N THR A 215 -15.05 -12.26 -29.77
CA THR A 215 -15.69 -11.36 -28.80
C THR A 215 -17.19 -11.30 -28.99
N GLN A 216 -17.65 -11.06 -30.21
CA GLN A 216 -19.09 -11.03 -30.51
C GLN A 216 -19.79 -12.35 -30.22
N LYS A 217 -19.12 -13.46 -30.49
CA LYS A 217 -19.67 -14.81 -30.24
C LYS A 217 -19.84 -15.05 -28.75
N LEU A 218 -18.80 -14.70 -27.94
CA LEU A 218 -18.85 -14.79 -26.48
C LEU A 218 -20.01 -13.96 -25.91
N LEU A 219 -20.13 -12.70 -26.32
CA LEU A 219 -21.14 -11.76 -25.81
C LEU A 219 -22.56 -12.16 -26.19
N LYS A 220 -22.76 -12.78 -27.38
CA LYS A 220 -24.07 -13.26 -27.82
C LYS A 220 -24.49 -14.59 -27.21
N SER A 221 -23.53 -15.45 -26.85
CA SER A 221 -23.79 -16.77 -26.25
C SER A 221 -23.89 -16.75 -24.73
N ALA A 222 -23.50 -15.65 -24.10
CA ALA A 222 -23.54 -15.53 -22.67
C ALA A 222 -24.95 -15.53 -22.09
N PRO A 223 -25.22 -16.28 -21.00
CA PRO A 223 -26.55 -16.34 -20.37
C PRO A 223 -26.96 -15.04 -19.67
N SER A 224 -26.00 -14.21 -19.31
CA SER A 224 -26.16 -12.92 -18.64
C SER A 224 -25.19 -11.90 -19.24
N PRO A 225 -25.41 -10.57 -19.04
CA PRO A 225 -24.51 -9.55 -19.57
C PRO A 225 -23.06 -9.79 -19.15
N VAL A 226 -22.14 -9.64 -20.09
CA VAL A 226 -20.70 -9.79 -19.83
C VAL A 226 -20.13 -8.44 -19.43
N GLY A 227 -19.68 -8.31 -18.17
CA GLY A 227 -19.05 -7.13 -17.61
C GLY A 227 -17.53 -7.11 -17.73
N ALA A 228 -16.89 -8.29 -17.85
CA ALA A 228 -15.43 -8.40 -18.01
C ALA A 228 -15.02 -9.48 -19.01
N ILE A 229 -13.91 -9.26 -19.73
CA ILE A 229 -13.31 -10.22 -20.67
C ILE A 229 -11.83 -10.36 -20.37
N CYS A 230 -11.37 -11.59 -20.09
CA CYS A 230 -9.95 -11.91 -19.92
C CYS A 230 -9.29 -12.17 -21.28
N LEU A 231 -8.06 -11.66 -21.46
CA LEU A 231 -7.17 -12.04 -22.54
C LEU A 231 -6.51 -13.38 -22.20
N GLY A 232 -6.97 -14.43 -22.84
CA GLY A 232 -6.65 -15.84 -22.56
C GLY A 232 -5.35 -16.33 -23.19
N CYS A 233 -4.37 -15.46 -23.43
CA CYS A 233 -3.03 -15.80 -23.87
C CYS A 233 -2.08 -14.63 -23.58
N ALA A 234 -0.87 -14.95 -23.12
CA ALA A 234 0.19 -13.92 -22.97
C ALA A 234 0.50 -13.21 -24.29
N GLY A 235 0.38 -13.90 -25.42
CA GLY A 235 0.56 -13.32 -26.75
C GLY A 235 -0.56 -12.37 -27.20
N MET A 236 -1.67 -12.27 -26.47
CA MET A 236 -2.76 -11.30 -26.72
C MET A 236 -2.55 -9.97 -26.00
N ALA A 237 -1.54 -9.86 -25.16
CA ALA A 237 -1.23 -8.63 -24.45
C ALA A 237 -0.99 -7.48 -25.46
N GLY A 238 -1.68 -6.33 -25.22
CA GLY A 238 -1.65 -5.20 -26.16
C GLY A 238 -2.71 -5.26 -27.28
N MET A 239 -3.60 -6.26 -27.29
CA MET A 239 -4.67 -6.41 -28.30
C MET A 239 -6.05 -5.96 -27.79
N GLU A 240 -6.11 -5.18 -26.71
CA GLU A 240 -7.35 -4.75 -26.06
C GLU A 240 -8.28 -3.95 -26.99
N GLU A 241 -7.71 -3.17 -27.91
CA GLU A 241 -8.51 -2.35 -28.85
C GLU A 241 -9.38 -3.20 -29.76
N ALA A 242 -8.89 -4.33 -30.25
CA ALA A 242 -9.64 -5.24 -31.11
C ALA A 242 -10.83 -5.85 -30.35
N ILE A 243 -10.62 -6.25 -29.10
CA ILE A 243 -11.68 -6.77 -28.23
C ILE A 243 -12.68 -5.67 -27.88
N ARG A 244 -12.21 -4.46 -27.59
CA ARG A 244 -13.07 -3.30 -27.37
C ARG A 244 -13.98 -3.01 -28.56
N GLU A 245 -13.44 -3.06 -29.76
CA GLU A 245 -14.23 -2.90 -30.97
C GLU A 245 -15.28 -3.99 -31.10
N GLY A 246 -14.93 -5.25 -30.81
CA GLY A 246 -15.89 -6.36 -30.77
C GLY A 246 -17.03 -6.16 -29.76
N CYS A 247 -16.70 -5.60 -28.58
CA CYS A 247 -17.70 -5.26 -27.57
C CYS A 247 -18.67 -4.17 -28.05
N ILE A 248 -18.14 -3.11 -28.68
CA ILE A 248 -18.96 -2.02 -29.20
C ILE A 248 -19.86 -2.51 -30.34
N GLN A 249 -19.35 -3.37 -31.22
CA GLN A 249 -20.15 -3.95 -32.29
C GLN A 249 -21.27 -4.89 -31.78
N ALA A 250 -21.08 -5.53 -30.63
CA ALA A 250 -22.07 -6.42 -30.02
C ALA A 250 -23.12 -5.72 -29.14
N TYR A 251 -22.70 -4.75 -28.32
CA TYR A 251 -23.52 -4.08 -27.30
C TYR A 251 -23.76 -2.58 -27.59
N GLY A 252 -23.27 -2.06 -28.73
CA GLY A 252 -23.32 -0.61 -29.02
C GLY A 252 -22.44 0.18 -28.04
N GLU A 253 -22.87 1.38 -27.68
CA GLU A 253 -22.10 2.23 -26.72
C GLU A 253 -21.92 1.58 -25.33
N GLU A 254 -22.83 0.73 -24.89
CA GLU A 254 -22.68 -0.06 -23.64
C GLU A 254 -21.46 -0.99 -23.70
N GLY A 255 -21.01 -1.42 -24.85
CA GLY A 255 -19.80 -2.23 -25.03
C GLY A 255 -18.52 -1.52 -24.57
N ARG A 256 -18.52 -0.19 -24.41
CA ARG A 256 -17.41 0.57 -23.85
C ARG A 256 -17.21 0.29 -22.36
N ARG A 257 -18.25 -0.14 -21.65
CA ARG A 257 -18.23 -0.43 -20.21
C ARG A 257 -17.65 -1.81 -19.88
N VAL A 258 -17.58 -2.73 -20.84
CA VAL A 258 -17.00 -4.05 -20.66
C VAL A 258 -15.51 -3.90 -20.28
N ARG A 259 -15.10 -4.49 -19.16
CA ARG A 259 -13.71 -4.44 -18.68
C ARG A 259 -12.86 -5.46 -19.45
N ILE A 260 -11.71 -5.07 -19.93
CA ILE A 260 -10.76 -5.98 -20.57
C ILE A 260 -9.60 -6.21 -19.61
N VAL A 261 -9.35 -7.46 -19.26
CA VAL A 261 -8.37 -7.86 -18.25
C VAL A 261 -7.21 -8.57 -18.94
N ASP A 262 -6.04 -7.92 -18.92
CA ASP A 262 -4.79 -8.54 -19.31
C ASP A 262 -4.20 -9.31 -18.12
N GLY A 263 -4.02 -10.63 -18.27
CA GLY A 263 -3.51 -11.50 -17.23
C GLY A 263 -2.06 -11.19 -16.81
N VAL A 264 -1.24 -10.68 -17.74
CA VAL A 264 0.16 -10.29 -17.47
C VAL A 264 0.19 -9.06 -16.56
N VAL A 265 -0.62 -8.04 -16.89
CA VAL A 265 -0.76 -6.81 -16.10
C VAL A 265 -1.36 -7.10 -14.73
N ALA A 266 -2.42 -7.92 -14.68
CA ALA A 266 -3.06 -8.33 -13.44
C ALA A 266 -2.11 -9.13 -12.53
N GLY A 267 -1.36 -10.08 -13.11
CA GLY A 267 -0.39 -10.90 -12.37
C GLY A 267 0.77 -10.08 -11.81
N ALA A 268 1.35 -9.19 -12.60
CA ALA A 268 2.40 -8.27 -12.14
C ALA A 268 1.88 -7.33 -11.03
N GLY A 269 0.67 -6.77 -11.21
CA GLY A 269 0.02 -5.92 -10.22
C GLY A 269 -0.21 -6.67 -8.90
N ASN A 270 -0.71 -7.89 -8.93
CA ASN A 270 -0.93 -8.71 -7.73
C ASN A 270 0.36 -8.95 -6.93
N LEU A 271 1.47 -9.19 -7.61
CA LEU A 271 2.77 -9.40 -6.95
C LEU A 271 3.32 -8.10 -6.33
N VAL A 272 3.13 -6.95 -6.97
CA VAL A 272 3.62 -5.65 -6.47
C VAL A 272 2.80 -5.13 -5.29
N THR A 273 1.48 -5.36 -5.26
CA THR A 273 0.58 -4.84 -4.23
C THR A 273 0.41 -5.75 -3.02
N ALA A 274 0.96 -6.96 -3.01
CA ALA A 274 0.94 -7.89 -1.88
C ALA A 274 1.58 -7.31 -0.58
N PHE A 275 2.13 -6.11 -0.63
CA PHE A 275 2.88 -5.46 0.45
C PHE A 275 2.07 -4.47 1.32
N GLY A 276 0.84 -4.10 0.92
CA GLY A 276 0.05 -3.06 1.61
C GLY A 276 -0.46 -3.41 3.02
N SER A 277 -0.32 -4.66 3.47
CA SER A 277 -0.83 -5.12 4.78
C SER A 277 0.24 -5.29 5.87
N GLN A 278 1.45 -4.77 5.66
CA GLN A 278 2.61 -5.03 6.53
C GLN A 278 2.45 -4.57 7.98
N PHE A 279 1.75 -3.48 8.22
CA PHE A 279 1.53 -3.00 9.59
C PHE A 279 0.77 -4.04 10.42
N TRP A 280 -0.34 -4.57 9.92
CA TRP A 280 -1.13 -5.59 10.61
C TRP A 280 -0.39 -6.91 10.74
N GLN A 281 0.40 -7.29 9.72
CA GLN A 281 1.28 -8.47 9.80
C GLN A 281 2.30 -8.31 10.93
N GLN A 282 2.92 -7.14 11.05
CA GLN A 282 3.86 -6.85 12.13
C GLN A 282 3.18 -6.91 13.51
N LEU A 283 1.98 -6.32 13.65
CA LEU A 283 1.23 -6.39 14.91
C LEU A 283 0.84 -7.82 15.27
N CYS A 284 0.37 -8.62 14.32
CA CYS A 284 0.08 -10.04 14.54
C CYS A 284 1.31 -10.81 15.04
N GLN A 285 2.46 -10.62 14.40
CA GLN A 285 3.72 -11.23 14.83
C GLN A 285 4.15 -10.76 16.23
N GLU A 286 4.00 -9.48 16.53
CA GLU A 286 4.34 -8.92 17.84
C GLU A 286 3.43 -9.44 18.97
N HIS A 287 2.20 -9.80 18.67
CA HIS A 287 1.21 -10.33 19.62
C HIS A 287 1.07 -11.86 19.60
N GLY A 288 1.84 -12.55 18.74
CA GLY A 288 1.77 -14.01 18.60
C GLY A 288 0.46 -14.51 18.00
N ILE A 289 -0.12 -13.75 17.07
CA ILE A 289 -1.32 -14.09 16.31
C ILE A 289 -0.90 -14.65 14.96
N ASN A 290 -1.40 -15.82 14.59
CA ASN A 290 -1.06 -16.46 13.30
C ASN A 290 -1.85 -15.84 12.12
N GLN A 291 -1.60 -16.38 10.91
CA GLN A 291 -2.23 -15.88 9.67
C GLN A 291 -3.75 -16.09 9.60
N ASP A 292 -4.29 -16.98 10.43
CA ASP A 292 -5.73 -17.25 10.52
C ASP A 292 -6.42 -16.50 11.67
N GLY A 293 -5.68 -15.68 12.43
CA GLY A 293 -6.20 -14.92 13.56
C GLY A 293 -6.18 -15.68 14.88
N ASN A 294 -5.66 -16.90 14.93
CA ASN A 294 -5.58 -17.67 16.16
C ASN A 294 -4.31 -17.30 16.95
N LEU A 295 -4.42 -17.36 18.27
CA LEU A 295 -3.27 -17.16 19.15
C LEU A 295 -2.39 -18.40 19.15
N GLU A 296 -1.08 -18.18 18.99
CA GLU A 296 -0.09 -19.25 19.12
C GLU A 296 0.03 -19.71 20.58
N GLU A 297 0.30 -21.00 20.82
CA GLU A 297 0.34 -21.59 22.18
C GLU A 297 1.30 -20.86 23.11
N PHE A 298 2.43 -20.36 22.59
CA PHE A 298 3.42 -19.60 23.37
C PHE A 298 2.99 -18.19 23.74
N ALA A 299 1.89 -17.67 23.16
CA ALA A 299 1.44 -16.30 23.30
C ALA A 299 0.29 -16.12 24.31
N THR A 300 -0.12 -17.18 25.03
CA THR A 300 -1.23 -17.17 25.98
C THR A 300 -0.92 -16.43 27.29
N GLU A 301 0.36 -16.35 27.71
CA GLU A 301 0.77 -15.82 29.03
C GLU A 301 1.46 -14.44 28.97
N GLY A 302 1.48 -13.76 27.84
CA GLY A 302 2.37 -12.61 27.59
C GLY A 302 2.04 -11.30 28.30
N GLY A 303 0.87 -11.11 28.85
CA GLY A 303 0.45 -9.90 29.56
C GLY A 303 0.41 -8.63 28.70
N ASP A 304 0.36 -8.78 27.38
CA ASP A 304 0.18 -7.71 26.40
C ASP A 304 -1.29 -7.40 26.17
N ARG A 305 -1.58 -6.12 25.87
CA ARG A 305 -2.93 -5.64 25.59
C ARG A 305 -3.26 -5.78 24.11
N LYS A 306 -3.78 -6.96 23.73
CA LYS A 306 -4.27 -7.24 22.38
C LYS A 306 -5.55 -6.46 22.08
N ASP A 307 -6.37 -6.19 23.12
CA ASP A 307 -7.66 -5.49 23.07
C ASP A 307 -7.58 -4.08 22.47
N VAL A 308 -6.41 -3.45 22.44
CA VAL A 308 -6.21 -2.11 21.87
C VAL A 308 -6.49 -2.09 20.37
N PHE A 309 -5.97 -3.07 19.63
CA PHE A 309 -6.05 -3.13 18.17
C PHE A 309 -6.85 -4.31 17.64
N PHE A 310 -7.19 -5.27 18.49
CA PHE A 310 -7.93 -6.46 18.10
C PHE A 310 -9.14 -6.65 19.00
N TYR A 311 -10.18 -7.24 18.46
CA TYR A 311 -11.26 -7.83 19.25
C TYR A 311 -11.29 -9.34 19.02
N GLN A 312 -11.87 -10.07 19.97
CA GLN A 312 -11.97 -11.50 19.87
C GLN A 312 -13.38 -11.87 19.39
N SER A 313 -13.45 -12.69 18.34
CA SER A 313 -14.72 -13.22 17.85
C SER A 313 -15.20 -14.41 18.68
N ASP A 314 -16.44 -14.85 18.45
CA ASP A 314 -17.07 -15.96 19.19
C ASP A 314 -16.29 -17.29 19.05
N ASP A 315 -15.55 -17.45 17.97
CA ASP A 315 -14.69 -18.62 17.72
C ASP A 315 -13.23 -18.43 18.18
N THR A 316 -13.00 -17.49 19.10
CA THR A 316 -11.70 -17.18 19.74
C THR A 316 -10.64 -16.55 18.86
N ARG A 317 -10.93 -16.24 17.59
CA ARG A 317 -10.01 -15.54 16.70
C ARG A 317 -9.90 -14.06 17.03
N TYR A 318 -8.70 -13.52 16.86
CA TYR A 318 -8.40 -12.10 17.00
C TYR A 318 -8.58 -11.40 15.66
N ILE A 319 -9.43 -10.40 15.61
CA ILE A 319 -9.81 -9.63 14.43
C ILE A 319 -9.31 -8.20 14.59
N PRO A 320 -8.57 -7.63 13.61
CA PRO A 320 -8.15 -6.23 13.65
C PRO A 320 -9.32 -5.25 13.68
N ARG A 321 -9.24 -4.24 14.54
CA ARG A 321 -10.15 -3.08 14.53
C ARG A 321 -9.73 -2.16 13.36
N ALA A 322 -9.97 -2.60 12.14
CA ALA A 322 -9.51 -1.95 10.93
C ALA A 322 -10.61 -1.84 9.90
N ILE A 323 -10.73 -0.66 9.30
CA ILE A 323 -11.56 -0.39 8.13
C ILE A 323 -10.63 -0.06 6.98
N LEU A 324 -10.76 -0.78 5.86
CA LEU A 324 -9.90 -0.64 4.69
C LEU A 324 -10.71 -0.03 3.54
N LEU A 325 -10.31 1.17 3.13
CA LEU A 325 -11.05 1.97 2.17
C LEU A 325 -10.17 2.29 0.96
N ASP A 326 -10.64 2.00 -0.24
CA ASP A 326 -10.02 2.47 -1.47
C ASP A 326 -11.07 2.65 -2.57
N LEU A 327 -10.85 3.64 -3.44
CA LEU A 327 -11.65 3.84 -4.65
C LEU A 327 -11.23 2.90 -5.79
N GLU A 328 -10.04 2.28 -5.67
CA GLU A 328 -9.56 1.26 -6.59
C GLU A 328 -9.58 -0.12 -5.91
N PRO A 329 -10.11 -1.16 -6.61
CA PRO A 329 -10.21 -2.50 -6.01
C PRO A 329 -8.87 -3.22 -5.86
N ARG A 330 -7.83 -2.79 -6.56
CA ARG A 330 -6.55 -3.50 -6.71
C ARG A 330 -5.89 -3.83 -5.38
N VAL A 331 -5.72 -2.82 -4.52
CA VAL A 331 -5.00 -2.99 -3.24
C VAL A 331 -5.80 -3.86 -2.28
N LEU A 332 -7.10 -3.60 -2.16
CA LEU A 332 -7.98 -4.35 -1.24
C LEU A 332 -8.12 -5.81 -1.66
N ASN A 333 -8.26 -6.10 -2.95
CA ASN A 333 -8.29 -7.47 -3.45
C ASN A 333 -7.02 -8.25 -3.12
N ASN A 334 -5.85 -7.58 -3.16
CA ASN A 334 -4.60 -8.25 -2.79
C ASN A 334 -4.51 -8.55 -1.29
N ILE A 335 -5.06 -7.70 -0.45
CA ILE A 335 -5.17 -7.99 0.99
C ILE A 335 -6.09 -9.20 1.20
N GLN A 336 -7.24 -9.23 0.52
CA GLN A 336 -8.21 -10.33 0.59
C GLN A 336 -7.73 -11.66 -0.01
N THR A 337 -6.70 -11.64 -0.82
CA THR A 337 -6.06 -12.85 -1.39
C THR A 337 -4.72 -13.18 -0.75
N GLY A 338 -4.19 -12.30 0.08
CA GLY A 338 -2.89 -12.42 0.75
C GLY A 338 -2.86 -13.45 1.90
N PRO A 339 -1.67 -13.69 2.48
CA PRO A 339 -1.49 -14.68 3.55
C PRO A 339 -2.34 -14.39 4.79
N TYR A 340 -2.54 -13.12 5.14
CA TYR A 340 -3.31 -12.67 6.30
C TYR A 340 -4.76 -12.29 5.97
N LYS A 341 -5.33 -12.81 4.87
CA LYS A 341 -6.70 -12.50 4.44
C LYS A 341 -7.76 -12.84 5.48
N ASN A 342 -7.52 -13.92 6.24
CA ASN A 342 -8.49 -14.46 7.18
C ASN A 342 -8.60 -13.68 8.50
N ILE A 343 -7.66 -12.73 8.77
CA ILE A 343 -7.70 -11.95 10.02
C ILE A 343 -8.73 -10.82 9.95
N TYR A 344 -9.03 -10.29 8.77
CA TYR A 344 -9.88 -9.10 8.65
C TYR A 344 -11.37 -9.45 8.64
N ASN A 345 -12.19 -8.57 9.20
CA ASN A 345 -13.63 -8.63 9.03
C ASN A 345 -13.99 -8.30 7.56
N PRO A 346 -14.65 -9.22 6.82
CA PRO A 346 -15.03 -8.97 5.43
C PRO A 346 -15.96 -7.76 5.22
N GLU A 347 -16.73 -7.38 6.25
CA GLU A 347 -17.64 -6.23 6.20
C GLU A 347 -16.92 -4.87 6.34
N ASN A 348 -15.64 -4.87 6.69
CA ASN A 348 -14.84 -3.66 6.87
C ASN A 348 -14.00 -3.30 5.64
N PHE A 349 -14.36 -3.84 4.48
CA PHE A 349 -13.75 -3.49 3.21
C PHE A 349 -14.70 -2.65 2.37
N PHE A 350 -14.26 -1.45 2.02
CA PHE A 350 -14.97 -0.60 1.07
C PHE A 350 -14.16 -0.43 -0.22
N VAL A 351 -14.78 -0.72 -1.35
CA VAL A 351 -14.22 -0.52 -2.70
C VAL A 351 -15.14 0.40 -3.46
N GLY A 352 -14.61 1.47 -4.05
CA GLY A 352 -15.39 2.40 -4.87
C GLY A 352 -16.16 1.67 -5.98
N GLN A 353 -17.45 1.91 -6.09
CA GLN A 353 -18.37 1.19 -7.00
C GLN A 353 -17.95 1.27 -8.48
N GLN A 354 -17.29 2.36 -8.89
CA GLN A 354 -16.83 2.55 -10.27
C GLN A 354 -15.47 1.92 -10.54
N GLY A 355 -14.68 1.60 -9.50
CA GLY A 355 -13.35 0.98 -9.60
C GLY A 355 -12.32 1.78 -10.41
N ILE A 356 -12.60 3.06 -10.70
CA ILE A 356 -11.77 3.92 -11.57
C ILE A 356 -10.71 4.66 -10.75
N GLY A 357 -10.86 4.71 -9.42
CA GLY A 357 -10.02 5.54 -8.55
C GLY A 357 -10.31 7.04 -8.72
N ALA A 358 -9.53 7.87 -8.04
CA ALA A 358 -9.66 9.33 -8.11
C ALA A 358 -8.70 10.01 -9.11
N GLY A 359 -7.98 9.25 -9.96
CA GLY A 359 -7.12 9.80 -11.01
C GLY A 359 -6.08 10.83 -10.53
N ASN A 360 -5.50 10.67 -9.34
CA ASN A 360 -4.63 11.65 -8.69
C ASN A 360 -5.24 13.05 -8.53
N ASN A 361 -6.56 13.15 -8.42
CA ASN A 361 -7.31 14.41 -8.26
C ASN A 361 -7.99 14.42 -6.89
N TRP A 362 -7.62 15.37 -6.02
CA TRP A 362 -8.22 15.55 -4.70
C TRP A 362 -9.73 15.80 -4.80
N GLY A 363 -10.18 16.63 -5.76
CA GLY A 363 -11.59 16.96 -5.95
C GLY A 363 -12.43 15.75 -6.31
N ALA A 364 -11.94 14.88 -7.19
CA ALA A 364 -12.61 13.63 -7.54
C ALA A 364 -12.70 12.67 -6.34
N GLY A 365 -11.63 12.58 -5.53
CA GLY A 365 -11.61 11.77 -4.31
C GLY A 365 -12.58 12.27 -3.24
N TYR A 366 -12.65 13.60 -3.06
CA TYR A 366 -13.56 14.25 -2.11
C TYR A 366 -15.03 14.08 -2.53
N ALA A 367 -15.35 14.35 -3.78
CA ALA A 367 -16.70 14.17 -4.35
C ALA A 367 -17.16 12.69 -4.30
N ALA A 368 -16.23 11.75 -4.54
CA ALA A 368 -16.54 10.34 -4.37
C ALA A 368 -16.90 10.00 -2.91
N GLY A 369 -16.22 10.62 -1.94
CA GLY A 369 -16.51 10.49 -0.51
C GLY A 369 -17.92 10.94 -0.15
N GLU A 370 -18.36 12.08 -0.68
CA GLU A 370 -19.74 12.56 -0.49
C GLU A 370 -20.78 11.54 -0.99
N GLY A 371 -20.50 10.91 -2.13
CA GLY A 371 -21.43 9.94 -2.74
C GLY A 371 -21.55 8.62 -1.96
N VAL A 372 -20.57 8.27 -1.12
CA VAL A 372 -20.51 6.99 -0.39
C VAL A 372 -20.47 7.17 1.12
N GLN A 373 -20.81 8.38 1.58
CA GLN A 373 -20.74 8.76 2.99
C GLN A 373 -21.45 7.78 3.92
N GLU A 374 -22.70 7.43 3.59
CA GLU A 374 -23.52 6.57 4.45
C GLU A 374 -22.88 5.19 4.65
N GLU A 375 -22.39 4.58 3.55
CA GLU A 375 -21.80 3.25 3.60
C GLU A 375 -20.50 3.22 4.45
N ILE A 376 -19.64 4.24 4.29
CA ILE A 376 -18.39 4.34 5.05
C ILE A 376 -18.66 4.61 6.53
N PHE A 377 -19.60 5.52 6.84
CA PHE A 377 -19.87 5.86 8.23
C PHE A 377 -20.66 4.78 8.96
N ASP A 378 -21.46 3.97 8.28
CA ASP A 378 -22.06 2.76 8.87
C ASP A 378 -21.00 1.76 9.34
N MET A 379 -19.91 1.62 8.57
CA MET A 379 -18.77 0.77 9.00
C MET A 379 -18.02 1.37 10.19
N ILE A 380 -17.78 2.69 10.17
CA ILE A 380 -17.08 3.39 11.27
C ILE A 380 -17.91 3.32 12.57
N ASP A 381 -19.21 3.57 12.48
CA ASP A 381 -20.11 3.50 13.64
C ASP A 381 -20.16 2.10 14.23
N ARG A 382 -20.24 1.07 13.40
CA ARG A 382 -20.24 -0.33 13.85
C ARG A 382 -18.95 -0.69 14.61
N GLU A 383 -17.78 -0.26 14.12
CA GLU A 383 -16.53 -0.47 14.84
C GLU A 383 -16.44 0.38 16.13
N ALA A 384 -16.96 1.59 16.11
CA ALA A 384 -17.03 2.44 17.30
C ALA A 384 -17.94 1.86 18.37
N ASP A 385 -19.13 1.39 18.00
CA ASP A 385 -20.11 0.76 18.88
C ASP A 385 -19.62 -0.58 19.44
N GLY A 386 -18.81 -1.31 18.66
CA GLY A 386 -18.16 -2.55 19.10
C GLY A 386 -17.00 -2.34 20.09
N SER A 387 -16.73 -1.11 20.54
CA SER A 387 -15.66 -0.78 21.46
C SER A 387 -16.22 -0.34 22.82
N ASP A 388 -15.90 -1.05 23.91
CA ASP A 388 -16.32 -0.68 25.27
C ASP A 388 -15.76 0.68 25.74
N SER A 389 -14.58 1.03 25.25
CA SER A 389 -13.86 2.27 25.61
C SER A 389 -13.10 2.82 24.42
N LEU A 390 -13.83 3.38 23.46
CA LEU A 390 -13.21 4.06 22.31
C LEU A 390 -12.47 5.31 22.77
N GLU A 391 -11.16 5.37 22.55
CA GLU A 391 -10.31 6.50 22.85
C GLU A 391 -10.21 7.47 21.68
N GLY A 392 -10.05 6.93 20.47
CA GLY A 392 -9.92 7.71 19.24
C GLY A 392 -9.72 6.84 18.00
N PHE A 393 -9.35 7.51 16.90
CA PHE A 393 -9.15 6.90 15.60
C PHE A 393 -7.72 7.16 15.08
N MET A 394 -7.19 6.22 14.31
CA MET A 394 -5.94 6.36 13.59
C MET A 394 -6.21 6.31 12.09
N LEU A 395 -6.01 7.42 11.37
CA LEU A 395 -6.17 7.51 9.94
C LEU A 395 -4.80 7.39 9.23
N LEU A 396 -4.66 6.41 8.35
CA LEU A 396 -3.46 6.17 7.57
C LEU A 396 -3.73 6.54 6.11
N HIS A 397 -3.04 7.53 5.59
CA HIS A 397 -3.28 8.00 4.23
C HIS A 397 -2.06 8.68 3.60
N SER A 398 -2.05 8.77 2.27
CA SER A 398 -1.16 9.64 1.51
C SER A 398 -1.86 10.96 1.20
N ILE A 399 -1.16 12.08 1.30
CA ILE A 399 -1.71 13.41 1.02
C ILE A 399 -1.53 13.84 -0.45
N ALA A 400 -0.81 13.08 -1.25
CA ALA A 400 -0.42 13.47 -2.61
C ALA A 400 -1.24 12.78 -3.72
N GLY A 401 -1.82 11.60 -3.46
CA GLY A 401 -2.67 10.87 -4.39
C GLY A 401 -4.08 11.45 -4.50
N GLY A 402 -4.98 10.76 -5.20
CA GLY A 402 -6.40 11.16 -5.31
C GLY A 402 -7.25 10.61 -4.16
N THR A 403 -7.24 9.29 -3.94
CA THR A 403 -8.03 8.62 -2.89
C THR A 403 -7.55 9.04 -1.49
N GLY A 404 -6.27 8.81 -1.16
CA GLY A 404 -5.73 9.12 0.17
C GLY A 404 -5.80 10.60 0.54
N SER A 405 -5.73 11.51 -0.42
CA SER A 405 -5.84 12.95 -0.21
C SER A 405 -7.30 13.42 -0.18
N GLY A 406 -8.10 13.12 -1.22
CA GLY A 406 -9.47 13.61 -1.36
C GLY A 406 -10.45 12.88 -0.44
N LEU A 407 -10.58 11.56 -0.59
CA LEU A 407 -11.44 10.75 0.28
C LEU A 407 -10.96 10.80 1.73
N GLY A 408 -9.63 10.76 1.96
CA GLY A 408 -9.07 10.88 3.31
C GLY A 408 -9.40 12.22 3.98
N SER A 409 -9.39 13.33 3.23
CA SER A 409 -9.80 14.66 3.72
C SER A 409 -11.29 14.70 4.06
N PHE A 410 -12.14 14.14 3.21
CA PHE A 410 -13.58 14.04 3.46
C PHE A 410 -13.90 13.26 4.74
N ILE A 411 -13.27 12.08 4.88
CA ILE A 411 -13.47 11.22 6.06
C ILE A 411 -13.00 11.95 7.32
N LEU A 412 -11.86 12.61 7.29
CA LEU A 412 -11.30 13.33 8.44
C LEU A 412 -12.26 14.43 8.92
N GLU A 413 -12.75 15.25 8.01
CA GLU A 413 -13.71 16.31 8.30
C GLU A 413 -15.00 15.75 8.92
N ARG A 414 -15.58 14.71 8.31
CA ARG A 414 -16.81 14.11 8.81
C ARG A 414 -16.63 13.33 10.12
N MET A 415 -15.46 12.73 10.36
CA MET A 415 -15.14 12.10 11.63
C MET A 415 -15.04 13.11 12.75
N ASN A 416 -14.43 14.27 12.51
CA ASN A 416 -14.35 15.35 13.48
C ASN A 416 -15.75 15.87 13.85
N ASP A 417 -16.64 16.04 12.86
CA ASP A 417 -18.03 16.43 13.09
C ASP A 417 -18.84 15.39 13.89
N ARG A 418 -18.66 14.09 13.56
CA ARG A 418 -19.45 13.00 14.14
C ARG A 418 -18.96 12.58 15.52
N PHE A 419 -17.65 12.64 15.76
CA PHE A 419 -17.00 12.22 17.01
C PHE A 419 -16.20 13.36 17.67
N PRO A 420 -16.80 14.50 17.99
CA PRO A 420 -16.08 15.72 18.42
C PRO A 420 -15.31 15.59 19.74
N LYS A 421 -15.52 14.49 20.49
CA LYS A 421 -14.84 14.20 21.78
C LYS A 421 -13.83 13.07 21.68
N LYS A 422 -13.61 12.54 20.48
CA LYS A 422 -12.67 11.43 20.25
C LYS A 422 -11.44 11.96 19.54
N LEU A 423 -10.27 11.45 19.90
CA LEU A 423 -9.02 11.87 19.32
C LEU A 423 -8.86 11.32 17.90
N ILE A 424 -8.38 12.14 16.98
CA ILE A 424 -8.05 11.74 15.63
C ILE A 424 -6.56 11.95 15.41
N GLN A 425 -5.81 10.86 15.38
CA GLN A 425 -4.40 10.84 15.02
C GLN A 425 -4.24 10.39 13.58
N THR A 426 -3.45 11.11 12.79
CA THR A 426 -3.18 10.72 11.42
C THR A 426 -1.71 10.32 11.23
N TYR A 427 -1.47 9.30 10.40
CA TYR A 427 -0.16 8.98 9.83
C TYR A 427 -0.20 9.38 8.36
N SER A 428 0.34 10.55 8.09
CA SER A 428 0.23 11.17 6.77
C SER A 428 1.55 11.06 6.01
N VAL A 429 1.48 10.41 4.85
CA VAL A 429 2.65 10.25 3.97
C VAL A 429 2.72 11.41 3.01
N PHE A 430 3.78 12.21 3.18
CA PHE A 430 4.10 13.37 2.34
C PHE A 430 4.90 12.93 1.11
N PRO A 431 4.65 13.54 -0.06
CA PRO A 431 5.41 13.23 -1.26
C PRO A 431 6.87 13.68 -1.14
N ASP A 432 7.76 13.02 -1.88
CA ASP A 432 9.11 13.53 -2.03
C ASP A 432 9.07 14.88 -2.77
N THR A 433 9.53 15.93 -2.11
CA THR A 433 9.57 17.26 -2.69
C THR A 433 10.78 17.49 -3.63
N GLN A 434 11.68 16.53 -3.74
CA GLN A 434 12.86 16.61 -4.60
C GLN A 434 12.69 15.84 -5.92
N SER A 435 11.91 14.75 -5.91
CA SER A 435 11.51 14.04 -7.13
C SER A 435 10.20 14.62 -7.69
N VAL A 436 10.11 14.74 -9.02
CA VAL A 436 8.91 15.25 -9.72
C VAL A 436 8.16 14.08 -10.33
N ASP A 437 7.59 13.21 -9.49
CA ASP A 437 6.90 12.02 -9.97
C ASP A 437 5.51 12.37 -10.57
N VAL A 438 4.73 13.19 -9.87
CA VAL A 438 3.40 13.63 -10.32
C VAL A 438 3.25 15.14 -10.15
N VAL A 439 2.99 15.85 -11.23
CA VAL A 439 2.97 17.33 -11.28
C VAL A 439 1.89 17.95 -10.40
N VAL A 440 0.77 17.24 -10.15
CA VAL A 440 -0.37 17.76 -9.37
C VAL A 440 -0.25 17.50 -7.84
N ASN A 441 0.78 16.81 -7.39
CA ASN A 441 1.00 16.53 -5.95
C ASN A 441 0.92 17.78 -5.06
N PRO A 442 1.48 18.96 -5.43
CA PRO A 442 1.38 20.15 -4.60
C PRO A 442 -0.04 20.66 -4.38
N TYR A 443 -0.94 20.49 -5.37
CA TYR A 443 -2.36 20.83 -5.24
C TYR A 443 -3.06 19.91 -4.23
N ASN A 444 -2.94 18.59 -4.41
CA ASN A 444 -3.55 17.61 -3.52
C ASN A 444 -3.01 17.75 -2.09
N SER A 445 -1.69 17.91 -1.94
CA SER A 445 -1.05 18.08 -0.63
C SER A 445 -1.53 19.32 0.10
N LEU A 446 -1.69 20.46 -0.61
CA LEU A 446 -2.15 21.71 0.00
C LEU A 446 -3.58 21.60 0.51
N LEU A 447 -4.50 21.02 -0.31
CA LEU A 447 -5.89 20.83 0.05
C LEU A 447 -6.05 19.86 1.24
N SER A 448 -5.27 18.79 1.26
CA SER A 448 -5.25 17.85 2.39
C SER A 448 -4.67 18.48 3.66
N MET A 449 -3.62 19.28 3.54
CA MET A 449 -3.01 19.98 4.69
C MET A 449 -3.99 20.93 5.37
N ARG A 450 -4.90 21.57 4.63
CA ARG A 450 -5.98 22.38 5.23
C ARG A 450 -6.80 21.55 6.21
N ARG A 451 -7.29 20.39 5.76
CA ARG A 451 -8.10 19.49 6.61
C ARG A 451 -7.30 18.92 7.79
N LEU A 452 -6.06 18.51 7.54
CA LEU A 452 -5.17 18.05 8.61
C LEU A 452 -4.94 19.12 9.68
N THR A 453 -4.85 20.40 9.28
CA THR A 453 -4.65 21.51 10.21
C THR A 453 -5.90 21.84 11.03
N GLN A 454 -7.09 21.65 10.44
CA GLN A 454 -8.36 22.03 11.05
C GLN A 454 -9.00 20.89 11.87
N ASP A 455 -8.87 19.65 11.39
CA ASP A 455 -9.73 18.53 11.82
C ASP A 455 -8.96 17.39 12.52
N ALA A 456 -7.61 17.39 12.49
CA ALA A 456 -6.81 16.39 13.17
C ALA A 456 -6.28 16.91 14.53
N ASP A 457 -6.27 16.06 15.57
CA ASP A 457 -5.66 16.38 16.85
C ASP A 457 -4.14 16.20 16.83
N SER A 458 -3.65 15.25 16.04
CA SER A 458 -2.21 14.95 15.90
C SER A 458 -1.91 14.39 14.51
N VAL A 459 -0.89 14.95 13.87
CA VAL A 459 -0.43 14.51 12.55
C VAL A 459 1.00 14.00 12.64
N VAL A 460 1.19 12.71 12.48
CA VAL A 460 2.52 12.10 12.36
C VAL A 460 2.99 12.22 10.92
N VAL A 461 4.01 13.03 10.71
CA VAL A 461 4.55 13.34 9.38
C VAL A 461 5.55 12.26 8.96
N LEU A 462 5.31 11.64 7.81
CA LEU A 462 6.19 10.67 7.16
C LEU A 462 6.50 11.16 5.74
N ASP A 463 7.77 11.36 5.42
CA ASP A 463 8.18 11.90 4.12
C ASP A 463 8.85 10.81 3.27
N ASN A 464 8.29 10.50 2.11
CA ASN A 464 8.81 9.47 1.20
C ASN A 464 10.30 9.69 0.86
N GLY A 465 10.72 10.94 0.63
CA GLY A 465 12.12 11.23 0.34
C GLY A 465 13.05 10.93 1.52
N ALA A 466 12.61 11.18 2.75
CA ALA A 466 13.38 10.83 3.95
C ALA A 466 13.41 9.33 4.20
N LEU A 467 12.29 8.64 3.99
CA LEU A 467 12.19 7.19 4.15
C LEU A 467 13.11 6.48 3.14
N SER A 468 13.07 6.86 1.87
CA SER A 468 13.95 6.33 0.82
C SER A 468 15.43 6.56 1.14
N ARG A 469 15.78 7.75 1.63
CA ARG A 469 17.15 8.06 2.07
C ARG A 469 17.59 7.16 3.24
N ILE A 470 16.72 6.91 4.22
CA ILE A 470 17.03 6.03 5.36
C ILE A 470 17.26 4.59 4.88
N VAL A 471 16.43 4.09 3.99
CA VAL A 471 16.61 2.77 3.38
C VAL A 471 17.95 2.69 2.66
N ALA A 472 18.27 3.68 1.82
CA ALA A 472 19.54 3.72 1.10
C ALA A 472 20.75 3.78 2.05
N ASP A 473 20.74 4.73 3.00
CA ASP A 473 21.91 5.02 3.84
C ASP A 473 22.10 4.02 5.00
N ARG A 474 21.03 3.45 5.55
CA ARG A 474 21.07 2.62 6.77
C ARG A 474 20.90 1.14 6.51
N LEU A 475 20.08 0.79 5.53
CA LEU A 475 19.91 -0.60 5.12
C LEU A 475 20.85 -0.97 3.94
N HIS A 476 21.62 0.01 3.44
CA HIS A 476 22.57 -0.14 2.33
C HIS A 476 21.94 -0.68 1.04
N VAL A 477 20.71 -0.26 0.77
CA VAL A 477 19.96 -0.58 -0.43
C VAL A 477 20.10 0.60 -1.40
N GLN A 478 20.65 0.40 -2.59
CA GLN A 478 20.91 1.49 -3.52
C GLN A 478 19.62 2.09 -4.11
N GLU A 479 18.61 1.26 -4.36
CA GLU A 479 17.27 1.67 -4.81
C GLU A 479 16.22 1.17 -3.81
N PRO A 480 15.66 2.04 -2.96
CA PRO A 480 14.65 1.68 -1.98
C PRO A 480 13.35 1.21 -2.63
N SER A 481 12.85 0.04 -2.25
CA SER A 481 11.53 -0.44 -2.68
C SER A 481 10.42 0.11 -1.79
N PHE A 482 9.20 0.23 -2.31
CA PHE A 482 8.02 0.55 -1.49
C PHE A 482 7.82 -0.42 -0.34
N HIS A 483 8.18 -1.69 -0.51
CA HIS A 483 8.16 -2.69 0.56
C HIS A 483 9.01 -2.26 1.75
N GLN A 484 10.25 -1.88 1.52
CA GLN A 484 11.18 -1.49 2.57
C GLN A 484 10.75 -0.17 3.23
N THR A 485 10.24 0.77 2.43
CA THR A 485 9.66 2.02 2.92
C THR A 485 8.43 1.72 3.80
N ASN A 486 7.53 0.85 3.37
CA ASN A 486 6.36 0.45 4.14
C ASN A 486 6.73 -0.33 5.42
N GLN A 487 7.80 -1.14 5.39
CA GLN A 487 8.33 -1.81 6.57
C GLN A 487 8.84 -0.80 7.61
N LEU A 488 9.52 0.28 7.17
CA LEU A 488 9.91 1.37 8.06
C LEU A 488 8.69 2.08 8.66
N VAL A 489 7.69 2.40 7.84
CA VAL A 489 6.43 2.99 8.30
C VAL A 489 5.76 2.09 9.32
N SER A 490 5.62 0.79 9.04
CA SER A 490 5.06 -0.20 9.95
C SER A 490 5.83 -0.27 11.27
N THR A 491 7.16 -0.22 11.21
CA THR A 491 8.03 -0.20 12.40
C THR A 491 7.80 1.05 13.25
N VAL A 492 7.66 2.23 12.61
CA VAL A 492 7.36 3.49 13.33
C VAL A 492 5.99 3.44 13.98
N MET A 493 4.97 2.98 13.25
CA MET A 493 3.61 2.86 13.76
C MET A 493 3.53 1.85 14.91
N SER A 494 4.17 0.70 14.75
CA SER A 494 4.28 -0.29 15.83
C SER A 494 5.01 0.31 17.04
N ALA A 495 6.14 0.98 16.84
CA ALA A 495 6.91 1.58 17.93
C ALA A 495 6.16 2.72 18.64
N SER A 496 5.40 3.55 17.91
CA SER A 496 4.60 4.65 18.49
C SER A 496 3.43 4.15 19.34
N THR A 497 2.89 2.97 19.02
CA THR A 497 1.77 2.34 19.73
C THR A 497 2.22 1.33 20.79
N THR A 498 3.52 1.10 20.95
CA THR A 498 4.04 0.07 21.87
C THR A 498 3.63 0.34 23.32
N THR A 499 3.59 1.59 23.75
CA THR A 499 3.19 1.96 25.11
C THR A 499 1.71 1.65 25.41
N LEU A 500 0.86 1.67 24.39
CA LEU A 500 -0.55 1.28 24.49
C LEU A 500 -0.71 -0.23 24.63
N ARG A 501 0.10 -1.01 23.88
CA ARG A 501 0.01 -2.47 23.78
C ARG A 501 0.82 -3.21 24.85
N TYR A 502 1.92 -2.63 25.27
CA TYR A 502 2.80 -3.14 26.34
C TYR A 502 2.93 -2.04 27.40
N PRO A 503 1.95 -1.91 28.32
CA PRO A 503 1.89 -0.80 29.25
C PRO A 503 3.13 -0.70 30.13
N GLY A 504 3.65 0.52 30.24
CA GLY A 504 4.73 0.91 31.12
C GLY A 504 4.23 1.72 32.31
N TYR A 505 5.11 2.54 32.88
CA TYR A 505 4.77 3.42 33.99
C TYR A 505 4.07 4.72 33.54
N MET A 506 4.28 5.16 32.28
CA MET A 506 3.79 6.44 31.75
C MET A 506 3.37 6.28 30.29
N HIS A 507 2.46 7.16 29.83
CA HIS A 507 2.01 7.26 28.44
C HIS A 507 1.38 5.96 27.89
N ASN A 508 0.45 5.41 28.67
CA ASN A 508 -0.27 4.17 28.32
C ASN A 508 -1.58 4.43 27.56
N ASP A 509 -1.90 5.67 27.28
CA ASP A 509 -3.08 6.15 26.58
C ASP A 509 -2.69 7.16 25.49
N LEU A 510 -3.51 7.26 24.45
CA LEU A 510 -3.27 8.17 23.32
C LEU A 510 -3.36 9.64 23.77
N ALA A 511 -4.31 9.94 24.65
CA ALA A 511 -4.51 11.27 25.20
C ALA A 511 -3.26 11.77 25.94
N GLY A 512 -2.63 10.93 26.76
CA GLY A 512 -1.40 11.28 27.48
C GLY A 512 -0.20 11.51 26.54
N ILE A 513 -0.11 10.75 25.45
CA ILE A 513 0.92 10.95 24.41
C ILE A 513 0.72 12.30 23.71
N ILE A 514 -0.48 12.59 23.25
CA ILE A 514 -0.82 13.83 22.52
C ILE A 514 -0.65 15.04 23.44
N ALA A 515 -1.17 15.01 24.66
CA ALA A 515 -1.04 16.11 25.63
C ALA A 515 0.41 16.43 25.97
N SER A 516 1.29 15.44 25.96
CA SER A 516 2.71 15.63 26.24
C SER A 516 3.49 16.28 25.08
N LEU A 517 2.99 16.12 23.84
CA LEU A 517 3.66 16.55 22.62
C LEU A 517 3.12 17.86 22.04
N ILE A 518 1.86 18.19 22.33
CA ILE A 518 1.13 19.29 21.69
C ILE A 518 0.65 20.26 22.75
N PRO A 519 1.51 21.20 23.21
CA PRO A 519 1.12 22.21 24.18
C PRO A 519 0.19 23.29 23.59
N THR A 520 0.27 23.49 22.27
CA THR A 520 -0.56 24.46 21.52
C THR A 520 -1.31 23.73 20.42
N PRO A 521 -2.67 23.79 20.39
CA PRO A 521 -3.48 23.00 19.46
C PRO A 521 -3.15 23.20 17.97
N ARG A 522 -2.69 24.40 17.59
CA ARG A 522 -2.31 24.71 16.20
C ARG A 522 -1.03 24.01 15.76
N SER A 523 -0.11 23.74 16.67
CA SER A 523 1.20 23.15 16.37
C SER A 523 1.20 21.65 16.65
N HIS A 524 0.44 20.86 15.88
CA HIS A 524 0.19 19.45 16.13
C HIS A 524 0.85 18.50 15.11
N PHE A 525 1.78 18.96 14.29
CA PHE A 525 2.53 18.14 13.34
C PHE A 525 3.81 17.59 14.00
N LEU A 526 3.89 16.27 14.09
CA LEU A 526 4.94 15.55 14.80
C LEU A 526 5.96 14.96 13.84
N LEU A 527 7.23 15.15 14.14
CA LEU A 527 8.36 14.54 13.46
C LEU A 527 8.72 13.21 14.12
N THR A 528 9.11 12.23 13.32
CA THR A 528 9.54 10.93 13.80
C THR A 528 11.02 10.68 13.55
N SER A 529 11.66 9.94 14.46
CA SER A 529 13.02 9.42 14.31
C SER A 529 13.10 8.06 14.99
N TYR A 530 13.70 7.09 14.34
CA TYR A 530 13.84 5.72 14.87
C TYR A 530 15.30 5.27 14.86
N THR A 531 15.66 4.41 15.79
CA THR A 531 16.99 3.75 15.85
C THR A 531 16.95 2.55 16.81
N PRO A 532 17.70 1.49 16.54
CA PRO A 532 18.52 1.19 15.36
C PRO A 532 17.68 0.64 14.20
N PHE A 533 18.14 0.83 12.99
CA PHE A 533 17.58 0.16 11.82
C PHE A 533 18.29 -1.18 11.62
N THR A 534 17.54 -2.23 11.40
CA THR A 534 18.03 -3.56 11.05
C THR A 534 17.58 -3.93 9.65
N GLY A 535 18.52 -4.34 8.79
CA GLY A 535 18.21 -5.09 7.59
C GLY A 535 17.86 -6.54 7.93
N ASP A 536 17.22 -7.26 7.03
CA ASP A 536 16.77 -8.65 7.20
C ASP A 536 17.92 -9.67 7.45
N ASN A 537 19.18 -9.26 7.33
CA ASN A 537 20.34 -10.10 7.58
C ASN A 537 20.71 -10.16 9.09
N ILE A 538 20.03 -11.04 9.81
CA ILE A 538 20.23 -11.30 11.24
C ILE A 538 21.68 -11.76 11.57
N GLU A 539 22.36 -12.46 10.67
CA GLU A 539 23.71 -12.96 10.91
C GLU A 539 24.77 -11.86 10.94
N GLN A 540 24.64 -10.82 10.13
CA GLN A 540 25.54 -9.66 10.17
C GLN A 540 25.29 -8.78 11.40
N ALA A 541 24.09 -8.79 11.95
CA ALA A 541 23.74 -8.01 13.13
C ALA A 541 24.34 -8.56 14.43
N LYS A 542 24.69 -9.83 14.50
CA LYS A 542 25.36 -10.46 15.69
C LYS A 542 26.76 -9.93 15.98
N THR A 543 27.42 -9.34 14.98
CA THR A 543 28.75 -8.72 15.11
C THR A 543 28.69 -7.23 15.48
N ILE A 544 27.48 -6.63 15.56
CA ILE A 544 27.32 -5.20 15.83
C ILE A 544 27.50 -4.92 17.33
N ARG A 545 28.25 -3.85 17.61
CA ARG A 545 28.55 -3.32 18.95
C ARG A 545 27.27 -3.19 19.79
N LYS A 546 27.29 -3.65 21.03
CA LYS A 546 26.16 -3.52 21.98
C LYS A 546 25.65 -2.08 22.01
N THR A 547 24.42 -1.86 21.58
CA THR A 547 23.79 -0.54 21.56
C THR A 547 23.37 -0.16 22.97
N THR A 548 23.90 0.94 23.51
CA THR A 548 23.55 1.45 24.85
C THR A 548 22.35 2.42 24.74
N VAL A 549 21.65 2.63 25.86
CA VAL A 549 20.56 3.62 25.95
C VAL A 549 21.03 5.01 25.53
N LEU A 550 22.25 5.38 25.94
CA LEU A 550 22.87 6.66 25.57
C LEU A 550 23.08 6.79 24.05
N ASP A 551 23.51 5.72 23.39
CA ASP A 551 23.71 5.71 21.94
C ASP A 551 22.37 5.84 21.22
N VAL A 552 21.31 5.17 21.69
CA VAL A 552 19.96 5.28 21.14
C VAL A 552 19.47 6.72 21.26
N MET A 553 19.45 7.30 22.46
CA MET A 553 18.94 8.65 22.69
C MET A 553 19.73 9.72 21.92
N ARG A 554 21.04 9.57 21.77
CA ARG A 554 21.86 10.46 20.96
C ARG A 554 21.58 10.33 19.47
N ARG A 555 21.37 9.10 18.97
CA ARG A 555 21.08 8.84 17.55
C ARG A 555 19.69 9.37 17.15
N LEU A 556 18.70 9.30 18.04
CA LEU A 556 17.36 9.83 17.79
C LEU A 556 17.37 11.32 17.45
N LEU A 557 18.26 12.09 18.04
CA LEU A 557 18.41 13.53 17.77
C LEU A 557 19.15 13.83 16.45
N GLN A 558 19.80 12.83 15.82
CA GLN A 558 20.56 13.06 14.59
C GLN A 558 19.64 13.25 13.38
N PRO A 559 19.90 14.24 12.52
CA PRO A 559 19.09 14.49 11.31
C PRO A 559 18.99 13.29 10.36
N LYS A 560 20.01 12.44 10.33
CA LYS A 560 20.06 11.25 9.47
C LYS A 560 19.05 10.15 9.84
N ASN A 561 18.50 10.20 11.06
CA ASN A 561 17.52 9.20 11.54
C ASN A 561 16.10 9.76 11.54
N ARG A 562 15.91 11.03 11.16
CA ARG A 562 14.59 11.64 11.03
C ARG A 562 13.91 11.20 9.76
N MET A 563 12.64 10.88 9.89
CA MET A 563 11.80 10.42 8.76
C MET A 563 11.10 11.58 8.03
N VAL A 564 11.68 12.75 8.12
CA VAL A 564 11.25 13.95 7.41
C VAL A 564 12.46 14.70 6.86
N SER A 565 12.40 15.08 5.59
CA SER A 565 13.44 15.82 4.88
C SER A 565 13.35 17.31 5.19
N ILE A 566 13.87 17.71 6.36
CA ILE A 566 13.89 19.09 6.82
C ILE A 566 15.31 19.58 6.98
N ASN A 567 15.52 20.86 6.65
CA ASN A 567 16.76 21.58 6.91
C ASN A 567 16.51 22.58 8.05
N PRO A 568 16.87 22.26 9.31
CA PRO A 568 16.65 23.16 10.41
C PRO A 568 17.47 24.45 10.21
N SER A 569 16.85 25.61 10.46
CA SER A 569 17.53 26.90 10.57
C SER A 569 18.33 26.98 11.87
N LYS A 570 19.12 28.05 12.05
CA LYS A 570 19.84 28.28 13.30
C LYS A 570 18.89 28.59 14.47
N THR A 571 17.69 29.08 14.17
CA THR A 571 16.65 29.46 15.15
C THR A 571 15.72 28.29 15.46
N SER A 572 15.66 27.27 14.59
CA SER A 572 14.74 26.14 14.75
C SER A 572 14.99 25.38 16.06
N CYS A 573 13.90 25.11 16.77
CA CYS A 573 13.94 24.53 18.11
C CYS A 573 12.82 23.47 18.31
N TYR A 574 12.99 22.65 19.34
CA TYR A 574 11.99 21.69 19.79
C TYR A 574 10.95 22.39 20.68
N ILE A 575 9.68 22.14 20.41
CA ILE A 575 8.56 22.49 21.28
C ILE A 575 8.47 21.44 22.39
N SER A 576 8.46 20.17 22.00
CA SER A 576 8.39 19.02 22.91
C SER A 576 9.04 17.79 22.29
N ILE A 577 9.52 16.88 23.13
CA ILE A 577 10.10 15.60 22.72
C ILE A 577 9.57 14.49 23.63
N LEU A 578 9.09 13.40 23.03
CA LEU A 578 8.81 12.14 23.68
C LEU A 578 9.68 11.03 23.05
N ASN A 579 10.52 10.40 23.84
CA ASN A 579 11.29 9.25 23.45
C ASN A 579 10.65 7.97 24.00
N ILE A 580 10.22 7.05 23.15
CA ILE A 580 9.73 5.74 23.52
C ILE A 580 10.89 4.76 23.39
N ILE A 581 11.42 4.29 24.52
CA ILE A 581 12.54 3.36 24.59
C ILE A 581 12.01 1.96 24.87
N GLN A 582 12.29 1.04 23.96
CA GLN A 582 11.81 -0.34 24.00
C GLN A 582 12.94 -1.29 24.40
N GLY A 583 12.67 -2.19 25.32
CA GLY A 583 13.58 -3.27 25.72
C GLY A 583 14.18 -3.09 27.10
N GLU A 584 15.33 -3.71 27.34
CA GLU A 584 16.00 -3.70 28.64
C GLU A 584 16.77 -2.37 28.87
N ALA A 585 16.06 -1.34 29.27
CA ALA A 585 16.62 -0.04 29.59
C ALA A 585 16.57 0.22 31.10
N ASP A 586 17.72 0.54 31.68
CA ASP A 586 17.82 0.95 33.09
C ASP A 586 17.43 2.45 33.19
N PRO A 587 16.45 2.83 34.04
CA PRO A 587 16.08 4.22 34.29
C PRO A 587 17.28 5.11 34.68
N THR A 588 18.28 4.55 35.37
CA THR A 588 19.50 5.27 35.74
C THR A 588 20.33 5.65 34.52
N ASP A 589 20.42 4.76 33.52
CA ASP A 589 21.15 5.06 32.27
C ASP A 589 20.38 6.05 31.40
N VAL A 590 19.06 6.02 31.45
CA VAL A 590 18.20 7.05 30.81
C VAL A 590 18.48 8.42 31.41
N HIS A 591 18.48 8.52 32.74
CA HIS A 591 18.77 9.79 33.44
C HIS A 591 20.18 10.33 33.13
N LYS A 592 21.19 9.48 33.17
CA LYS A 592 22.56 9.85 32.76
C LYS A 592 22.61 10.34 31.30
N SER A 593 21.83 9.73 30.43
CA SER A 593 21.76 10.11 29.01
C SER A 593 21.13 11.48 28.83
N LEU A 594 20.05 11.79 29.57
CA LEU A 594 19.40 13.10 29.56
C LEU A 594 20.34 14.20 30.07
N LEU A 595 21.08 13.95 31.15
CA LEU A 595 22.08 14.90 31.66
C LEU A 595 23.14 15.20 30.61
N ARG A 596 23.68 14.21 29.92
CA ARG A 596 24.69 14.39 28.87
C ARG A 596 24.16 15.14 27.65
N ILE A 597 22.89 14.91 27.25
CA ILE A 597 22.23 15.62 26.14
C ILE A 597 22.11 17.10 26.51
N ARG A 598 21.73 17.40 27.76
CA ARG A 598 21.59 18.78 28.29
C ARG A 598 22.92 19.48 28.39
N GLU A 599 23.94 18.83 28.98
CA GLU A 599 25.30 19.37 29.13
C GLU A 599 25.92 19.76 27.77
N ARG A 600 25.72 18.91 26.76
CA ARG A 600 26.26 19.10 25.41
C ARG A 600 25.39 19.98 24.52
N ARG A 601 24.23 20.44 25.00
CA ARG A 601 23.25 21.24 24.25
C ARG A 601 22.93 20.63 22.88
N LEU A 602 22.65 19.31 22.85
CA LEU A 602 22.36 18.59 21.59
C LEU A 602 20.97 18.89 21.03
N ALA A 603 20.08 19.48 21.82
CA ALA A 603 18.74 19.90 21.42
C ALA A 603 18.52 21.34 21.90
N SER A 604 18.01 22.21 21.01
CA SER A 604 17.55 23.55 21.31
C SER A 604 16.04 23.52 21.53
N PHE A 605 15.56 24.14 22.60
CA PHE A 605 14.14 24.22 22.95
C PHE A 605 13.61 25.64 22.81
N ILE A 606 12.27 25.72 22.67
CA ILE A 606 11.56 27.00 22.68
C ILE A 606 11.89 27.83 23.93
N PRO A 607 12.01 29.15 23.80
CA PRO A 607 12.39 30.00 24.93
C PRO A 607 11.26 30.22 25.95
N TRP A 608 10.01 30.04 25.56
CA TRP A 608 8.83 30.30 26.40
C TRP A 608 8.29 29.03 27.09
N GLY A 609 8.86 27.85 26.83
CA GLY A 609 8.42 26.59 27.40
C GLY A 609 9.54 25.82 28.12
N PRO A 610 9.19 24.75 28.84
CA PRO A 610 10.17 23.94 29.54
C PRO A 610 11.04 23.15 28.57
N ALA A 611 12.35 23.19 28.76
CA ALA A 611 13.30 22.35 28.02
C ALA A 611 13.24 20.88 28.53
N SER A 612 12.21 20.16 28.24
CA SER A 612 12.00 18.79 28.71
C SER A 612 12.01 17.75 27.58
N ILE A 613 12.73 16.65 27.83
CA ILE A 613 12.64 15.43 27.04
C ILE A 613 11.91 14.41 27.91
N GLN A 614 10.73 14.03 27.51
CA GLN A 614 9.99 12.94 28.17
C GLN A 614 10.47 11.59 27.64
N VAL A 615 10.48 10.57 28.49
CA VAL A 615 10.90 9.22 28.12
C VAL A 615 9.91 8.21 28.65
N ALA A 616 9.30 7.48 27.74
CA ALA A 616 8.48 6.32 28.04
C ALA A 616 9.33 5.05 27.91
N LEU A 617 9.34 4.22 28.95
CA LEU A 617 10.01 2.92 28.95
C LEU A 617 8.96 1.83 28.75
N THR A 618 9.15 0.98 27.75
CA THR A 618 8.26 -0.11 27.44
C THR A 618 9.02 -1.40 27.15
N LYS A 619 8.38 -2.53 27.34
CA LYS A 619 8.93 -3.83 27.00
C LYS A 619 8.85 -4.07 25.50
N LYS A 620 9.73 -4.89 24.97
CA LYS A 620 9.60 -5.45 23.63
C LYS A 620 8.65 -6.64 23.66
N SER A 621 8.09 -6.99 22.50
CA SER A 621 7.33 -8.22 22.35
C SER A 621 8.14 -9.42 22.85
N PRO A 622 7.61 -10.25 23.72
CA PRO A 622 8.28 -11.46 24.16
C PRO A 622 8.32 -12.56 23.10
N TYR A 623 7.53 -12.41 22.03
CA TYR A 623 7.30 -13.45 21.01
C TYR A 623 8.23 -13.36 19.82
N LEU A 624 8.89 -12.20 19.60
CA LEU A 624 9.82 -12.00 18.51
C LEU A 624 11.29 -12.09 18.98
N GLN A 625 12.13 -12.69 18.15
CA GLN A 625 13.57 -12.62 18.34
C GLN A 625 14.08 -11.23 17.96
N HIS A 626 14.56 -10.48 18.93
CA HIS A 626 15.07 -9.13 18.72
C HIS A 626 16.59 -9.14 18.53
N THR A 627 17.03 -8.54 17.42
CA THR A 627 18.47 -8.37 17.10
C THR A 627 19.17 -7.40 18.04
N HIS A 628 18.45 -6.39 18.55
CA HIS A 628 18.98 -5.35 19.42
C HIS A 628 18.36 -5.42 20.82
N ARG A 629 19.18 -5.24 21.84
CA ARG A 629 18.71 -5.21 23.23
C ARG A 629 17.78 -4.03 23.51
N VAL A 630 18.09 -2.85 22.94
CA VAL A 630 17.36 -1.62 23.12
C VAL A 630 17.11 -0.96 21.77
N SER A 631 15.91 -0.49 21.54
CA SER A 631 15.52 0.36 20.40
C SER A 631 14.75 1.58 20.89
N GLY A 632 14.63 2.61 20.07
CA GLY A 632 13.92 3.82 20.46
C GLY A 632 13.27 4.52 19.28
N LEU A 633 12.10 5.08 19.54
CA LEU A 633 11.38 6.00 18.68
C LEU A 633 11.34 7.37 19.36
N MET A 634 11.59 8.42 18.62
CA MET A 634 11.35 9.80 19.05
C MET A 634 10.14 10.35 18.29
N LEU A 635 9.16 10.83 19.01
CA LEU A 635 8.12 11.73 18.54
C LEU A 635 8.46 13.13 19.01
N ALA A 636 8.55 14.09 18.12
CA ALA A 636 8.94 15.43 18.47
C ALA A 636 8.11 16.47 17.73
N ASN A 637 7.68 17.47 18.45
CA ASN A 637 7.15 18.70 17.88
C ASN A 637 8.32 19.68 17.70
N HIS A 638 8.58 20.07 16.46
CA HIS A 638 9.78 20.86 16.13
C HIS A 638 9.45 21.90 15.06
N THR A 639 9.87 23.15 15.28
CA THR A 639 9.53 24.28 14.40
C THR A 639 10.03 24.12 12.96
N SER A 640 11.06 23.32 12.72
CA SER A 640 11.58 23.09 11.36
C SER A 640 10.62 22.37 10.41
N VAL A 641 9.48 21.81 10.89
CA VAL A 641 8.44 21.26 10.03
C VAL A 641 7.90 22.34 9.07
N ALA A 642 7.89 23.61 9.48
CA ALA A 642 7.53 24.73 8.64
C ALA A 642 8.33 24.80 7.31
N THR A 643 9.56 24.28 7.28
CA THR A 643 10.37 24.25 6.05
C THR A 643 9.81 23.29 5.01
N LEU A 644 9.17 22.18 5.42
CA LEU A 644 8.47 21.28 4.53
C LEU A 644 7.23 21.97 3.94
N PHE A 645 6.43 22.62 4.77
CA PHE A 645 5.22 23.34 4.34
C PHE A 645 5.55 24.48 3.38
N LYS A 646 6.59 25.27 3.65
CA LYS A 646 7.08 26.33 2.74
C LYS A 646 7.48 25.77 1.37
N ARG A 647 8.05 24.59 1.33
CA ARG A 647 8.44 23.92 0.09
C ARG A 647 7.21 23.56 -0.74
N ILE A 648 6.19 22.97 -0.12
CA ILE A 648 4.91 22.63 -0.76
C ILE A 648 4.22 23.90 -1.28
N LEU A 649 4.15 24.96 -0.44
CA LEU A 649 3.59 26.26 -0.85
C LEU A 649 4.34 26.85 -2.05
N SER A 650 5.65 26.82 -2.04
CA SER A 650 6.47 27.33 -3.17
C SER A 650 6.22 26.54 -4.46
N GLN A 651 6.04 25.23 -4.38
CA GLN A 651 5.69 24.39 -5.53
C GLN A 651 4.28 24.70 -6.03
N TYR A 652 3.32 24.81 -5.12
CA TYR A 652 1.95 25.21 -5.41
C TYR A 652 1.90 26.59 -6.10
N ASP A 653 2.54 27.61 -5.54
CA ASP A 653 2.54 28.97 -6.09
C ASP A 653 3.10 29.04 -7.53
N ARG A 654 4.14 28.22 -7.83
CA ARG A 654 4.69 28.12 -9.20
C ARG A 654 3.68 27.53 -10.19
N LEU A 655 2.93 26.51 -9.79
CA LEU A 655 1.90 25.87 -10.63
C LEU A 655 0.67 26.79 -10.78
N ARG A 656 0.23 27.40 -9.68
CA ARG A 656 -0.92 28.31 -9.62
C ARG A 656 -0.71 29.56 -10.48
N LYS A 657 0.49 30.14 -10.45
CA LYS A 657 0.85 31.29 -11.28
C LYS A 657 0.71 31.02 -12.79
N ARG A 658 0.85 29.74 -13.20
CA ARG A 658 0.71 29.30 -14.59
C ARG A 658 -0.66 28.74 -14.89
N ASN A 659 -1.56 28.65 -13.92
CA ASN A 659 -2.83 27.94 -13.98
C ASN A 659 -2.70 26.51 -14.53
N ALA A 660 -1.56 25.85 -14.26
CA ALA A 660 -1.27 24.53 -14.78
C ALA A 660 -2.22 23.48 -14.15
N PHE A 661 -2.81 22.61 -14.96
CA PHE A 661 -3.68 21.49 -14.56
C PHE A 661 -4.95 21.84 -13.77
N ILE A 662 -5.31 23.14 -13.60
CA ILE A 662 -6.48 23.57 -12.81
C ILE A 662 -7.81 23.13 -13.47
N GLU A 663 -7.86 23.03 -14.79
CA GLU A 663 -9.06 22.63 -15.52
C GLU A 663 -9.58 21.23 -15.15
N GLN A 664 -8.70 20.36 -14.61
CA GLN A 664 -9.10 19.05 -14.12
C GLN A 664 -9.88 19.16 -12.81
N TYR A 665 -9.49 20.09 -11.94
CA TYR A 665 -10.17 20.32 -10.64
C TYR A 665 -11.50 21.04 -10.82
N LYS A 666 -11.61 21.99 -11.74
CA LYS A 666 -12.86 22.72 -12.02
C LYS A 666 -14.03 21.84 -12.44
N LYS A 667 -13.75 20.62 -12.91
CA LYS A 667 -14.80 19.66 -13.32
C LYS A 667 -15.43 18.95 -12.12
N GLU A 668 -14.79 19.03 -10.95
CA GLU A 668 -15.22 18.32 -9.76
C GLU A 668 -16.14 19.18 -8.90
N ALA A 669 -17.08 18.53 -8.21
CA ALA A 669 -18.12 19.20 -7.42
C ALA A 669 -17.57 20.22 -6.40
N PRO A 670 -16.49 19.97 -5.64
CA PRO A 670 -15.95 20.93 -4.67
C PRO A 670 -15.46 22.26 -5.28
N PHE A 671 -15.28 22.31 -6.61
CA PHE A 671 -14.80 23.47 -7.34
C PHE A 671 -15.85 24.08 -8.29
N SER A 672 -17.12 23.68 -8.17
CA SER A 672 -18.24 24.20 -8.99
C SER A 672 -18.43 25.71 -8.84
N ASP A 673 -18.23 26.24 -7.63
CA ASP A 673 -18.39 27.64 -7.27
C ASP A 673 -17.12 28.46 -7.47
N GLY A 674 -16.06 27.85 -7.98
CA GLY A 674 -14.79 28.52 -8.25
C GLY A 674 -13.58 27.88 -7.58
N LEU A 675 -12.50 28.64 -7.50
CA LEU A 675 -11.21 28.15 -6.96
C LEU A 675 -10.91 28.65 -5.54
N GLY A 676 -11.92 29.13 -4.82
CA GLY A 676 -11.80 29.66 -3.46
C GLY A 676 -11.18 28.65 -2.48
N GLU A 677 -11.49 27.36 -2.65
CA GLU A 677 -10.93 26.26 -1.85
C GLU A 677 -9.39 26.24 -1.86
N PHE A 678 -8.78 26.53 -3.02
CA PHE A 678 -7.32 26.63 -3.13
C PHE A 678 -6.75 27.84 -2.39
N ASP A 679 -7.43 28.98 -2.47
CA ASP A 679 -6.98 30.22 -1.85
C ASP A 679 -7.12 30.14 -0.32
N GLU A 680 -8.18 29.53 0.18
CA GLU A 680 -8.40 29.24 1.59
C GLU A 680 -7.39 28.22 2.12
N ALA A 681 -7.13 27.12 1.40
CA ALA A 681 -6.12 26.15 1.79
C ALA A 681 -4.73 26.77 1.87
N ARG A 682 -4.40 27.65 0.93
CA ARG A 682 -3.15 28.39 0.94
C ARG A 682 -3.04 29.30 2.17
N ALA A 683 -4.11 30.02 2.51
CA ALA A 683 -4.13 30.89 3.68
C ALA A 683 -3.91 30.10 4.98
N VAL A 684 -4.65 28.99 5.19
CA VAL A 684 -4.52 28.14 6.38
C VAL A 684 -3.10 27.60 6.53
N VAL A 685 -2.48 27.13 5.44
CA VAL A 685 -1.11 26.59 5.51
C VAL A 685 -0.08 27.70 5.72
N MET A 686 -0.31 28.91 5.20
CA MET A 686 0.54 30.07 5.50
C MET A 686 0.45 30.47 6.97
N ASP A 687 -0.75 30.52 7.54
CA ASP A 687 -0.96 30.81 8.96
C ASP A 687 -0.28 29.76 9.84
N LEU A 688 -0.36 28.48 9.46
CA LEU A 688 0.36 27.39 10.14
C LEU A 688 1.89 27.61 10.13
N VAL A 689 2.45 28.01 8.98
CA VAL A 689 3.88 28.31 8.87
C VAL A 689 4.26 29.48 9.77
N GLN A 690 3.46 30.53 9.80
CA GLN A 690 3.69 31.71 10.65
C GLN A 690 3.61 31.34 12.14
N GLU A 691 2.69 30.46 12.53
CA GLU A 691 2.56 29.96 13.90
C GLU A 691 3.83 29.23 14.36
N TYR A 692 4.38 28.33 13.52
CA TYR A 692 5.64 27.65 13.83
C TYR A 692 6.84 28.60 13.89
N GLU A 693 6.87 29.64 13.07
CA GLU A 693 7.93 30.66 13.11
C GLU A 693 7.78 31.62 14.31
N ALA A 694 6.55 31.94 14.69
CA ALA A 694 6.25 32.69 15.89
C ALA A 694 6.69 31.94 17.14
N ALA A 695 6.51 30.62 17.18
CA ALA A 695 6.93 29.78 18.30
C ALA A 695 8.45 29.77 18.54
N GLU A 696 9.31 30.22 17.59
CA GLU A 696 10.75 30.39 17.78
C GLU A 696 11.09 31.62 18.61
N ARG A 697 10.15 32.56 18.80
CA ARG A 697 10.39 33.83 19.51
C ARG A 697 10.09 33.71 20.99
N ALA A 698 10.81 34.52 21.79
CA ALA A 698 10.63 34.54 23.25
C ALA A 698 9.30 35.18 23.70
N ASP A 699 8.75 36.06 22.87
CA ASP A 699 7.52 36.84 23.09
C ASP A 699 6.25 36.16 22.57
N TYR A 700 6.33 34.88 22.18
CA TYR A 700 5.20 34.11 21.59
C TYR A 700 3.94 34.13 22.47
N LEU A 701 4.05 34.11 23.76
CA LEU A 701 2.92 34.12 24.70
C LEU A 701 2.40 35.53 25.04
N ASP A 702 3.04 36.57 24.57
CA ASP A 702 2.63 37.93 24.85
C ASP A 702 1.57 38.43 23.88
N PRO A 703 0.34 38.72 24.30
CA PRO A 703 -0.79 39.02 23.40
C PRO A 703 -0.66 40.32 22.60
N GLY A 704 0.41 41.12 22.80
CA GLY A 704 0.65 42.39 22.10
C GLY A 704 1.73 42.38 21.04
N ALA A 705 2.46 41.29 20.86
CA ALA A 705 3.65 41.28 20.01
C ALA A 705 3.34 41.14 18.47
N GLY A 706 2.09 40.83 18.10
CA GLY A 706 1.69 40.63 16.69
C GLY A 706 1.20 41.86 15.94
N GLU A 707 0.79 42.94 16.63
CA GLU A 707 0.16 44.11 15.99
C GLU A 707 1.11 45.25 15.63
N GLY A 708 2.40 45.13 15.97
CA GLY A 708 3.36 46.24 15.89
C GLY A 708 4.24 46.33 14.63
N GLN A 709 4.20 45.39 13.68
CA GLN A 709 5.17 45.35 12.56
C GLN A 709 4.61 45.62 11.15
N GLU A 710 3.33 45.93 10.98
CA GLU A 710 2.80 46.31 9.65
C GLU A 710 2.78 47.83 9.36
N MET A 711 3.32 48.69 10.22
CA MET A 711 3.44 50.12 9.90
C MET A 711 4.91 50.58 9.88
N GLY A 712 5.63 50.17 8.83
CA GLY A 712 6.95 50.78 8.60
C GLY A 712 7.90 49.96 7.73
N ALA A 713 7.60 49.76 6.45
CA ALA A 713 8.61 49.69 5.36
C ALA A 713 7.91 49.89 4.01
#